data_ed96a6c4c84743843066878e7a224ab4
#
_entry.id   ed96a6c4c84743843066878e7a224ab4
#
_cell.length_a   1.000
_cell.length_b   1.000
_cell.length_c   1.000
_cell.angle_alpha   90.00
_cell.angle_beta   90.00
_cell.angle_gamma   90.00
#
_symmetry.space_group_name_H-M   'P 1'
#
loop_
_entity.id
_entity.type
_entity.pdbx_description
1 polymer ?
#
loop_
_entity_poly.entity_id
_entity_poly.type
_entity_poly.pdbx_seq_one_letter_code
_entity_poly.pdbx_strand_id
1 'polypeptide(L)'
;MAWGSHLQNRHKESEVHPMITVLDVETTFKVLADKKTDADPHTGNMLVSVGYDCEGNKDYLCFYHKDRPPTENAKRQLQAVLDMTKLLVGHNIKFDLKWLRACGFVYTGRVHDTMICEYLINGGSKVPLSLKKCCERYALSPKKTDLTEKYLQDKISFERIPWPIVKEYGEADVQVTKELYEAQIDNMPKRLKATLELSNEMCDLLTDMELEGIQISRENLLSIKEEYTKEIRTLESFLSSEVKRVMGDTEINLDSSEDRSRVIFSREVIDKKRWAMIFNLGYEDRGNSRRKKRPKRMTPAVLSQNIARQTRLLYKTKMESCNKCGGSGHFYALKKDGTVGKQRRLCKACRGKGVVFIRQKELAGFKMNVNSVDDITVHGFKTDKLMIDKLVSSANSQQKIFVESYSRYNAIKTYLKTFIEGIEKGLDQKDKIHPQFMQCVTSTGRLSSRNPNFQNMPRGGTFPVRKVVVSKWQGGYILEGDYSQLEFRVAGFLAKDEKVYEDVKNNVDVHAYTASILGVSRQDAKADTFKPLYGGLMGTPKQVQYYRAFKEKYKGVTKWHEDLCNEAVTEQQITLPNGRHFSFENTYRLRHGGVTNSTSIKNYPVQGFATADLLPIALIYLKNMLTVNKMKSSICNTVHDSIVLDVYPSEKELAIEALKTAMLSIKSECIRRYDIEYDMPIGIELKIGYNWLDQKGVLQI
;
A
#
# COMPACT_ATOMS: atom_id res chain seq x y z
N MET A 1 -22.10 17.38 31.57
CA MET A 1 -21.80 18.79 31.71
C MET A 1 -20.39 18.93 32.27
N ALA A 2 -19.59 19.86 31.76
CA ALA A 2 -18.21 20.21 32.11
C ALA A 2 -17.08 19.42 31.41
N TRP A 3 -17.00 19.53 30.10
CA TRP A 3 -15.83 19.07 29.30
C TRP A 3 -15.19 20.17 28.44
N GLY A 4 -15.64 21.44 28.61
CA GLY A 4 -15.30 22.53 27.68
C GLY A 4 -14.30 23.61 28.16
N SER A 5 -13.78 23.60 29.38
CA SER A 5 -13.14 24.79 29.95
C SER A 5 -11.60 24.74 30.13
N HIS A 6 -10.92 23.64 29.88
CA HIS A 6 -9.46 23.53 30.14
C HIS A 6 -8.55 23.66 28.92
N LEU A 7 -9.10 23.83 27.70
CA LEU A 7 -8.29 23.97 26.48
C LEU A 7 -8.12 25.43 25.98
N GLN A 8 -8.65 26.42 26.67
CA GLN A 8 -8.67 27.82 26.18
C GLN A 8 -7.48 28.71 26.55
N ASN A 9 -6.49 28.26 27.34
CA ASN A 9 -5.37 29.10 27.75
C ASN A 9 -4.00 28.67 27.22
N ARG A 10 -3.80 28.72 25.92
CA ARG A 10 -2.46 28.72 25.30
C ARG A 10 -2.34 29.71 24.15
N HIS A 11 -2.61 30.99 24.42
CA HIS A 11 -2.22 32.04 23.48
C HIS A 11 -1.85 33.31 24.25
N LYS A 12 -0.56 33.47 24.51
CA LYS A 12 0.27 34.67 24.54
C LYS A 12 1.64 34.26 25.11
N GLU A 13 2.41 33.52 24.33
CA GLU A 13 3.85 33.40 24.60
C GLU A 13 4.56 34.39 23.70
N SER A 14 5.34 35.26 24.30
CA SER A 14 6.34 36.12 23.67
C SER A 14 7.16 35.34 22.64
N GLU A 15 7.59 35.99 21.57
CA GLU A 15 8.53 35.48 20.57
C GLU A 15 9.88 35.10 21.20
N VAL A 16 9.89 34.05 22.01
CA VAL A 16 11.10 33.31 22.33
C VAL A 16 11.28 32.35 21.16
N HIS A 17 12.31 32.53 20.35
CA HIS A 17 12.69 31.60 19.30
C HIS A 17 12.75 30.18 19.91
N PRO A 18 11.93 29.22 19.42
CA PRO A 18 11.92 27.89 20.02
C PRO A 18 13.30 27.25 19.82
N MET A 19 13.89 26.68 20.87
CA MET A 19 15.16 25.96 20.75
C MET A 19 15.00 24.79 19.77
N ILE A 20 15.72 24.85 18.66
CA ILE A 20 15.64 23.88 17.56
C ILE A 20 16.86 22.94 17.67
N THR A 21 16.59 21.67 17.61
CA THR A 21 17.65 20.64 17.51
C THR A 21 17.45 19.84 16.22
N VAL A 22 18.47 19.76 15.39
CA VAL A 22 18.54 18.83 14.27
C VAL A 22 19.25 17.58 14.74
N LEU A 23 18.69 16.40 14.42
CA LEU A 23 19.21 15.11 14.92
C LEU A 23 19.13 14.05 13.82
N ASP A 24 20.12 13.14 13.85
CA ASP A 24 20.17 11.94 13.01
C ASP A 24 20.75 10.76 13.79
N VAL A 25 20.21 9.55 13.60
CA VAL A 25 20.66 8.34 14.30
C VAL A 25 21.20 7.30 13.34
N GLU A 26 22.31 6.65 13.73
CA GLU A 26 22.83 5.47 13.04
C GLU A 26 22.64 4.22 13.88
N THR A 27 22.29 3.12 13.22
CA THR A 27 21.89 1.88 13.89
C THR A 27 22.58 0.66 13.29
N THR A 28 22.60 -0.44 14.03
CA THR A 28 22.90 -1.72 13.40
C THR A 28 21.73 -2.15 12.51
N PHE A 29 22.03 -3.03 11.58
CA PHE A 29 21.01 -3.71 10.80
C PHE A 29 21.33 -5.19 10.59
N LYS A 30 20.30 -5.99 10.42
CA LYS A 30 20.39 -7.41 10.06
C LYS A 30 20.08 -7.59 8.57
N VAL A 31 20.75 -8.53 7.93
CA VAL A 31 20.47 -8.92 6.55
C VAL A 31 19.47 -10.08 6.56
N LEU A 32 18.29 -9.87 6.00
CA LEU A 32 17.24 -10.88 5.91
C LEU A 32 17.52 -11.88 4.78
N ALA A 33 16.79 -13.00 4.78
CA ALA A 33 16.93 -14.06 3.79
C ALA A 33 16.68 -13.59 2.34
N ASP A 34 15.84 -12.57 2.14
CA ASP A 34 15.57 -11.92 0.85
C ASP A 34 16.62 -10.85 0.47
N LYS A 35 17.72 -10.79 1.21
CA LYS A 35 18.83 -9.82 1.07
C LYS A 35 18.47 -8.36 1.37
N LYS A 36 17.29 -8.08 1.92
CA LYS A 36 16.97 -6.75 2.46
C LYS A 36 17.62 -6.56 3.82
N THR A 37 17.76 -5.31 4.22
CA THR A 37 18.23 -4.93 5.56
C THR A 37 17.03 -4.62 6.46
N ASP A 38 17.17 -4.97 7.73
CA ASP A 38 16.20 -4.68 8.78
C ASP A 38 16.95 -3.96 9.92
N ALA A 39 16.57 -2.72 10.17
CA ALA A 39 17.12 -1.85 11.22
C ALA A 39 16.06 -1.53 12.30
N ASP A 40 15.08 -2.40 12.51
CA ASP A 40 14.04 -2.20 13.50
C ASP A 40 14.57 -2.51 14.92
N PRO A 41 14.27 -1.68 15.95
CA PRO A 41 14.72 -1.94 17.33
C PRO A 41 14.14 -3.24 17.91
N HIS A 42 12.93 -3.67 17.51
CA HIS A 42 12.29 -4.90 18.01
C HIS A 42 12.98 -6.18 17.51
N THR A 43 13.79 -6.10 16.47
CA THR A 43 14.51 -7.26 15.92
C THR A 43 15.88 -7.47 16.56
N GLY A 44 16.18 -6.74 17.64
CA GLY A 44 17.43 -6.85 18.40
C GLY A 44 18.61 -6.17 17.71
N ASN A 45 18.34 -5.12 16.95
CA ASN A 45 19.35 -4.16 16.51
C ASN A 45 19.71 -3.20 17.65
N MET A 46 20.80 -2.45 17.49
CA MET A 46 21.35 -1.55 18.49
C MET A 46 21.48 -0.14 17.92
N LEU A 47 21.28 0.88 18.77
CA LEU A 47 21.63 2.25 18.47
C LEU A 47 23.17 2.39 18.44
N VAL A 48 23.72 2.79 17.30
CA VAL A 48 25.17 2.93 17.12
C VAL A 48 25.62 4.31 17.56
N SER A 49 25.03 5.35 17.01
CA SER A 49 25.42 6.74 17.29
C SER A 49 24.26 7.70 17.09
N VAL A 50 24.38 8.88 17.67
CA VAL A 50 23.45 10.00 17.48
C VAL A 50 24.28 11.27 17.25
N GLY A 51 24.03 11.92 16.11
CA GLY A 51 24.52 13.24 15.82
C GLY A 51 23.46 14.29 16.10
N TYR A 52 23.82 15.46 16.61
CA TYR A 52 22.90 16.58 16.76
C TYR A 52 23.55 17.95 16.59
N ASP A 53 22.74 18.93 16.23
CA ASP A 53 23.06 20.38 16.27
C ASP A 53 21.91 21.09 17.00
N CYS A 54 22.16 21.53 18.21
CA CYS A 54 21.25 22.30 19.04
C CYS A 54 21.69 23.75 19.07
N GLU A 55 21.11 24.60 18.22
CA GLU A 55 21.45 26.04 18.09
C GLU A 55 22.97 26.29 17.96
N GLY A 56 23.66 25.46 17.17
CA GLY A 56 25.12 25.54 16.96
C GLY A 56 25.96 24.76 17.97
N ASN A 57 25.37 24.24 19.05
CA ASN A 57 26.05 23.28 19.92
C ASN A 57 25.97 21.89 19.29
N LYS A 58 27.05 21.42 18.68
CA LYS A 58 27.12 20.19 17.92
C LYS A 58 27.89 19.12 18.68
N ASP A 59 27.39 17.88 18.65
CA ASP A 59 28.11 16.72 19.13
C ASP A 59 27.72 15.45 18.38
N TYR A 60 28.55 14.42 18.47
CA TYR A 60 28.31 13.10 17.87
C TYR A 60 28.61 11.99 18.88
N LEU A 61 27.57 11.41 19.43
CA LEU A 61 27.64 10.49 20.56
C LEU A 61 27.68 9.04 20.07
N CYS A 62 28.61 8.25 20.62
CA CYS A 62 28.69 6.80 20.41
C CYS A 62 27.90 6.08 21.51
N PHE A 63 27.00 5.16 21.12
CA PHE A 63 26.29 4.27 22.03
C PHE A 63 26.75 2.82 21.93
N TYR A 64 27.04 2.36 20.69
CA TYR A 64 27.51 1.00 20.44
C TYR A 64 28.37 0.94 19.19
N HIS A 65 29.65 0.62 19.31
CA HIS A 65 30.57 0.48 18.17
C HIS A 65 31.68 -0.50 18.49
N LYS A 66 32.23 -1.20 17.48
CA LYS A 66 33.33 -2.18 17.70
C LYS A 66 34.66 -1.56 18.00
N ASP A 67 34.96 -0.46 17.33
CA ASP A 67 36.28 0.20 17.42
C ASP A 67 36.33 1.35 18.45
N ARG A 68 35.18 1.65 19.09
CA ARG A 68 35.09 2.76 20.03
C ARG A 68 34.19 2.42 21.21
N PRO A 69 34.63 2.70 22.44
CA PRO A 69 33.74 2.61 23.58
C PRO A 69 32.62 3.64 23.50
N PRO A 70 31.44 3.38 24.13
CA PRO A 70 30.39 4.38 24.25
C PRO A 70 30.93 5.71 24.82
N THR A 71 30.36 6.82 24.32
CA THR A 71 30.66 8.14 24.87
C THR A 71 30.25 8.18 26.34
N GLU A 72 31.14 8.65 27.21
CA GLU A 72 30.84 8.77 28.64
C GLU A 72 29.63 9.67 28.86
N ASN A 73 28.69 9.22 29.69
CA ASN A 73 27.44 9.92 29.95
C ASN A 73 26.56 10.24 28.71
N ALA A 74 26.78 9.60 27.55
CA ALA A 74 26.05 9.87 26.30
C ALA A 74 24.53 9.93 26.51
N LYS A 75 23.97 8.99 27.27
CA LYS A 75 22.52 8.95 27.54
C LYS A 75 22.03 10.19 28.31
N ARG A 76 22.79 10.63 29.32
CA ARG A 76 22.43 11.83 30.10
C ARG A 76 22.58 13.09 29.28
N GLN A 77 23.65 13.19 28.49
CA GLN A 77 23.93 14.32 27.62
C GLN A 77 22.82 14.50 26.56
N LEU A 78 22.47 13.41 25.84
CA LEU A 78 21.40 13.46 24.85
C LEU A 78 20.04 13.79 25.47
N GLN A 79 19.70 13.20 26.63
CA GLN A 79 18.44 13.53 27.32
C GLN A 79 18.37 15.00 27.71
N ALA A 80 19.47 15.58 28.20
CA ALA A 80 19.50 17.01 28.55
C ALA A 80 19.28 17.91 27.32
N VAL A 81 19.82 17.54 26.15
CA VAL A 81 19.52 18.25 24.89
C VAL A 81 18.05 18.12 24.51
N LEU A 82 17.49 16.90 24.58
CA LEU A 82 16.07 16.68 24.27
C LEU A 82 15.13 17.45 25.23
N ASP A 83 15.46 17.55 26.53
CA ASP A 83 14.68 18.28 27.53
C ASP A 83 14.59 19.79 27.23
N MET A 84 15.64 20.36 26.66
CA MET A 84 15.69 21.76 26.25
C MET A 84 15.04 22.01 24.89
N THR A 85 14.98 20.99 24.03
CA THR A 85 14.52 21.10 22.65
C THR A 85 13.00 21.34 22.58
N LYS A 86 12.59 22.38 21.83
CA LYS A 86 11.17 22.67 21.56
C LYS A 86 10.70 22.15 20.21
N LEU A 87 11.62 22.10 19.25
CA LEU A 87 11.39 21.55 17.91
C LEU A 87 12.55 20.63 17.53
N LEU A 88 12.24 19.36 17.34
CA LEU A 88 13.19 18.35 16.87
C LEU A 88 13.02 18.18 15.36
N VAL A 89 14.10 18.37 14.62
CA VAL A 89 14.15 18.32 13.15
C VAL A 89 14.96 17.10 12.71
N GLY A 90 14.46 16.36 11.73
CA GLY A 90 15.18 15.26 11.09
C GLY A 90 14.67 14.96 9.69
N HIS A 91 15.33 14.07 8.97
CA HIS A 91 14.89 13.60 7.67
C HIS A 91 14.35 12.18 7.78
N ASN A 92 13.03 11.98 7.63
CA ASN A 92 12.33 10.75 8.01
C ASN A 92 12.43 10.51 9.53
N ILE A 93 12.20 11.56 10.29
CA ILE A 93 12.41 11.62 11.74
C ILE A 93 11.64 10.57 12.54
N LYS A 94 10.62 9.96 11.96
CA LYS A 94 9.92 8.83 12.57
C LYS A 94 10.87 7.68 12.91
N PHE A 95 11.89 7.44 12.08
CA PHE A 95 12.91 6.44 12.34
C PHE A 95 13.73 6.80 13.59
N ASP A 96 14.17 8.04 13.68
CA ASP A 96 14.95 8.54 14.81
C ASP A 96 14.15 8.53 16.11
N LEU A 97 12.92 9.04 16.09
CA LEU A 97 12.01 9.01 17.25
C LEU A 97 11.75 7.57 17.75
N LYS A 98 11.57 6.63 16.81
CA LYS A 98 11.37 5.22 17.15
C LYS A 98 12.57 4.66 17.91
N TRP A 99 13.79 4.97 17.46
CA TRP A 99 15.02 4.56 18.13
C TRP A 99 15.22 5.25 19.47
N LEU A 100 15.01 6.57 19.54
CA LEU A 100 15.11 7.30 20.80
C LEU A 100 14.16 6.71 21.85
N ARG A 101 12.89 6.51 21.53
CA ARG A 101 11.90 5.93 22.45
C ARG A 101 12.23 4.48 22.84
N ALA A 102 12.65 3.66 21.88
CA ALA A 102 13.06 2.28 22.15
C ALA A 102 14.26 2.19 23.10
N CYS A 103 15.18 3.18 23.05
CA CYS A 103 16.33 3.30 23.96
C CYS A 103 15.98 3.98 25.30
N GLY A 104 14.71 4.35 25.53
CA GLY A 104 14.21 4.95 26.76
C GLY A 104 14.50 6.45 26.89
N PHE A 105 14.72 7.16 25.77
CA PHE A 105 14.73 8.62 25.76
C PHE A 105 13.29 9.15 25.75
N VAL A 106 13.11 10.30 26.40
CA VAL A 106 11.82 10.99 26.48
C VAL A 106 11.93 12.30 25.71
N TYR A 107 11.02 12.50 24.76
CA TYR A 107 10.86 13.74 24.04
C TYR A 107 9.37 14.00 23.82
N THR A 108 8.88 15.16 24.25
CA THR A 108 7.46 15.56 24.20
C THR A 108 7.23 16.86 23.41
N GLY A 109 8.29 17.42 22.83
CA GLY A 109 8.22 18.61 22.01
C GLY A 109 7.65 18.33 20.61
N ARG A 110 7.61 19.39 19.79
CA ARG A 110 7.17 19.28 18.39
C ARG A 110 8.25 18.65 17.53
N VAL A 111 7.83 17.98 16.46
CA VAL A 111 8.75 17.42 15.46
C VAL A 111 8.56 18.10 14.10
N HIS A 112 9.60 18.09 13.29
CA HIS A 112 9.57 18.51 11.90
C HIS A 112 10.34 17.50 11.05
N ASP A 113 9.63 16.90 10.10
CA ASP A 113 10.19 15.94 9.14
C ASP A 113 10.42 16.62 7.80
N THR A 114 11.71 16.79 7.42
CA THR A 114 12.06 17.42 6.14
C THR A 114 11.61 16.57 4.93
N MET A 115 11.46 15.25 5.07
CA MET A 115 10.91 14.39 4.02
C MET A 115 9.40 14.61 3.82
N ILE A 116 8.64 14.77 4.91
CA ILE A 116 7.20 15.09 4.85
C ILE A 116 7.00 16.49 4.27
N CYS A 117 7.82 17.47 4.71
CA CYS A 117 7.78 18.82 4.16
C CYS A 117 8.00 18.82 2.65
N GLU A 118 9.03 18.11 2.18
CA GLU A 118 9.34 17.97 0.75
C GLU A 118 8.20 17.30 -0.03
N TYR A 119 7.60 16.25 0.53
CA TYR A 119 6.45 15.58 -0.07
C TYR A 119 5.26 16.53 -0.26
N LEU A 120 4.97 17.38 0.73
CA LEU A 120 3.89 18.36 0.66
C LEU A 120 4.19 19.50 -0.32
N ILE A 121 5.42 20.02 -0.35
CA ILE A 121 5.86 21.04 -1.32
C ILE A 121 5.70 20.54 -2.75
N ASN A 122 6.01 19.26 -3.02
CA ASN A 122 5.88 18.67 -4.36
C ASN A 122 4.45 18.17 -4.68
N GLY A 123 3.44 18.46 -3.85
CA GLY A 123 2.04 18.12 -4.11
C GLY A 123 1.80 16.62 -4.33
N GLY A 124 2.47 15.74 -3.59
CA GLY A 124 2.33 14.28 -3.72
C GLY A 124 2.89 13.70 -5.03
N SER A 125 3.66 14.47 -5.79
CA SER A 125 4.38 13.98 -6.97
C SER A 125 5.34 12.86 -6.57
N LYS A 126 5.54 11.91 -7.48
CA LYS A 126 6.46 10.77 -7.24
C LYS A 126 7.91 11.17 -7.52
N VAL A 127 8.39 12.20 -6.85
CA VAL A 127 9.80 12.59 -6.86
C VAL A 127 10.56 11.81 -5.78
N PRO A 128 11.85 11.51 -5.99
CA PRO A 128 12.68 10.88 -4.96
C PRO A 128 12.80 11.79 -3.73
N LEU A 129 12.50 11.26 -2.54
CA LEU A 129 12.48 11.99 -1.27
C LEU A 129 13.68 11.68 -0.35
N SER A 130 14.70 10.96 -0.83
CA SER A 130 15.91 10.75 -0.01
C SER A 130 16.63 12.07 0.25
N LEU A 131 17.29 12.20 1.41
CA LEU A 131 18.02 13.41 1.81
C LEU A 131 18.93 13.92 0.69
N LYS A 132 19.75 13.02 0.09
CA LYS A 132 20.59 13.34 -1.08
C LYS A 132 19.82 14.02 -2.22
N LYS A 133 18.64 13.49 -2.58
CA LYS A 133 17.84 14.03 -3.69
C LYS A 133 17.13 15.33 -3.34
N CYS A 134 16.79 15.50 -2.07
CA CYS A 134 16.26 16.78 -1.59
C CYS A 134 17.36 17.85 -1.65
N CYS A 135 18.57 17.58 -1.12
CA CYS A 135 19.69 18.53 -1.19
C CYS A 135 20.07 18.91 -2.63
N GLU A 136 20.07 17.93 -3.56
CA GLU A 136 20.29 18.21 -4.99
C GLU A 136 19.27 19.22 -5.57
N ARG A 137 17.98 19.14 -5.17
CA ARG A 137 16.92 20.06 -5.66
C ARG A 137 17.11 21.50 -5.17
N TYR A 138 17.60 21.67 -3.96
CA TYR A 138 17.86 22.99 -3.38
C TYR A 138 19.29 23.48 -3.60
N ALA A 139 20.11 22.75 -4.37
CA ALA A 139 21.54 23.04 -4.60
C ALA A 139 22.34 23.24 -3.31
N LEU A 140 22.03 22.44 -2.28
CA LEU A 140 22.69 22.45 -0.97
C LEU A 140 23.96 21.61 -0.97
N SER A 141 24.68 21.61 0.14
CA SER A 141 25.85 20.76 0.38
C SER A 141 25.54 19.30 0.07
N PRO A 142 26.45 18.59 -0.64
CA PRO A 142 26.17 17.20 -1.01
C PRO A 142 26.27 16.28 0.22
N LYS A 143 25.30 15.37 0.36
CA LYS A 143 25.39 14.28 1.32
C LYS A 143 26.64 13.43 1.02
N LYS A 144 27.49 13.17 2.03
CA LYS A 144 28.74 12.39 1.91
C LYS A 144 28.48 10.87 1.81
N THR A 145 27.62 10.43 0.89
CA THR A 145 27.28 9.01 0.71
C THR A 145 28.46 8.15 0.26
N ASP A 146 29.43 8.71 -0.42
CA ASP A 146 30.65 8.05 -0.88
C ASP A 146 31.47 7.44 0.27
N LEU A 147 31.44 8.04 1.46
CA LEU A 147 32.12 7.52 2.65
C LEU A 147 31.62 6.14 3.08
N THR A 148 30.33 5.91 3.01
CA THR A 148 29.70 4.68 3.52
C THR A 148 29.16 3.77 2.43
N GLU A 149 29.02 4.25 1.18
CA GLU A 149 28.35 3.54 0.09
C GLU A 149 28.88 2.13 -0.15
N LYS A 150 30.20 1.97 -0.20
CA LYS A 150 30.84 0.67 -0.41
C LYS A 150 30.50 -0.32 0.71
N TYR A 151 30.58 0.14 1.96
CA TYR A 151 30.28 -0.71 3.13
C TYR A 151 28.81 -1.14 3.13
N LEU A 152 27.89 -0.22 2.84
CA LEU A 152 26.45 -0.51 2.81
C LEU A 152 26.06 -1.42 1.62
N GLN A 153 26.73 -1.28 0.46
CA GLN A 153 26.57 -2.21 -0.66
C GLN A 153 27.02 -3.63 -0.29
N ASP A 154 28.13 -3.75 0.44
CA ASP A 154 28.66 -5.02 0.96
C ASP A 154 27.89 -5.53 2.19
N LYS A 155 26.80 -4.85 2.59
CA LYS A 155 25.96 -5.19 3.75
C LYS A 155 26.71 -5.18 5.08
N ILE A 156 27.69 -4.29 5.21
CA ILE A 156 28.40 -4.04 6.47
C ILE A 156 27.61 -3.02 7.28
N SER A 157 27.23 -3.40 8.49
CA SER A 157 26.44 -2.57 9.40
C SER A 157 27.31 -1.52 10.09
N PHE A 158 26.70 -0.38 10.49
CA PHE A 158 27.42 0.82 10.96
C PHE A 158 28.38 0.57 12.13
N GLU A 159 28.09 -0.35 13.03
CA GLU A 159 28.99 -0.69 14.15
C GLU A 159 30.31 -1.34 13.72
N ARG A 160 30.42 -1.71 12.41
CA ARG A 160 31.62 -2.34 11.81
C ARG A 160 32.32 -1.46 10.81
N ILE A 161 31.76 -0.33 10.43
CA ILE A 161 32.41 0.68 9.59
C ILE A 161 33.38 1.46 10.50
N PRO A 162 34.60 1.78 10.07
CA PRO A 162 35.56 2.53 10.91
C PRO A 162 34.93 3.79 11.51
N TRP A 163 35.08 3.98 12.84
CA TRP A 163 34.41 5.06 13.57
C TRP A 163 34.63 6.47 12.97
N PRO A 164 35.86 6.88 12.52
CA PRO A 164 36.01 8.20 11.91
C PRO A 164 35.09 8.42 10.69
N ILE A 165 34.85 7.35 9.90
CA ILE A 165 33.97 7.40 8.73
C ILE A 165 32.50 7.55 9.18
N VAL A 166 32.06 6.77 10.17
CA VAL A 166 30.69 6.86 10.72
C VAL A 166 30.46 8.25 11.29
N LYS A 167 31.42 8.78 12.05
CA LYS A 167 31.32 10.12 12.63
C LYS A 167 31.24 11.21 11.55
N GLU A 168 32.15 11.22 10.59
CA GLU A 168 32.16 12.21 9.50
C GLU A 168 30.86 12.16 8.66
N TYR A 169 30.36 10.94 8.39
CA TYR A 169 29.12 10.73 7.67
C TYR A 169 27.91 11.27 8.43
N GLY A 170 27.75 10.92 9.72
CA GLY A 170 26.60 11.36 10.52
C GLY A 170 26.61 12.85 10.85
N GLU A 171 27.81 13.45 11.12
CA GLU A 171 27.94 14.91 11.27
C GLU A 171 27.51 15.65 9.98
N ALA A 172 27.88 15.10 8.81
CA ALA A 172 27.46 15.65 7.53
C ALA A 172 25.95 15.53 7.32
N ASP A 173 25.32 14.41 7.72
CA ASP A 173 23.88 14.22 7.59
C ASP A 173 23.09 15.21 8.48
N VAL A 174 23.53 15.48 9.70
CA VAL A 174 22.96 16.52 10.56
C VAL A 174 23.08 17.90 9.90
N GLN A 175 24.27 18.24 9.36
CA GLN A 175 24.51 19.54 8.72
C GLN A 175 23.61 19.74 7.49
N VAL A 176 23.55 18.77 6.57
CA VAL A 176 22.73 18.91 5.35
C VAL A 176 21.24 18.84 5.65
N THR A 177 20.82 18.15 6.72
CA THR A 177 19.44 18.15 7.18
C THR A 177 19.03 19.53 7.71
N LYS A 178 19.94 20.22 8.42
CA LYS A 178 19.72 21.59 8.86
C LYS A 178 19.57 22.56 7.70
N GLU A 179 20.50 22.51 6.75
CA GLU A 179 20.46 23.33 5.53
C GLU A 179 19.14 23.09 4.74
N LEU A 180 18.72 21.83 4.63
CA LEU A 180 17.46 21.48 3.97
C LEU A 180 16.25 22.03 4.72
N TYR A 181 16.23 21.93 6.05
CA TYR A 181 15.15 22.50 6.88
C TYR A 181 15.01 24.00 6.65
N GLU A 182 16.13 24.74 6.76
CA GLU A 182 16.17 26.18 6.54
C GLU A 182 15.66 26.55 5.13
N ALA A 183 16.19 25.89 4.10
CA ALA A 183 15.77 26.12 2.72
C ALA A 183 14.27 25.81 2.49
N GLN A 184 13.74 24.77 3.14
CA GLN A 184 12.32 24.41 3.02
C GLN A 184 11.42 25.41 3.72
N ILE A 185 11.79 25.90 4.91
CA ILE A 185 10.99 26.91 5.63
C ILE A 185 10.90 28.20 4.81
N ASP A 186 11.99 28.63 4.17
CA ASP A 186 12.03 29.83 3.34
C ASP A 186 11.19 29.69 2.05
N ASN A 187 11.15 28.50 1.49
CA ASN A 187 10.48 28.24 0.20
C ASN A 187 9.07 27.65 0.33
N MET A 188 8.65 27.18 1.50
CA MET A 188 7.37 26.54 1.69
C MET A 188 6.20 27.55 1.58
N PRO A 189 5.19 27.27 0.73
CA PRO A 189 3.99 28.10 0.69
C PRO A 189 3.32 28.19 2.06
N LYS A 190 3.04 29.41 2.53
CA LYS A 190 2.41 29.63 3.86
C LYS A 190 1.14 28.82 4.08
N ARG A 191 0.35 28.59 3.01
CA ARG A 191 -0.87 27.77 3.05
C ARG A 191 -0.64 26.33 3.50
N LEU A 192 0.58 25.78 3.35
CA LEU A 192 0.90 24.40 3.73
C LEU A 192 1.22 24.24 5.22
N LYS A 193 1.40 25.33 5.98
CA LYS A 193 1.86 25.29 7.37
C LYS A 193 0.98 24.39 8.25
N ALA A 194 -0.33 24.61 8.26
CA ALA A 194 -1.24 23.81 9.08
C ALA A 194 -1.30 22.32 8.66
N THR A 195 -1.21 22.05 7.36
CA THR A 195 -1.15 20.68 6.83
C THR A 195 0.16 19.97 7.20
N LEU A 196 1.29 20.70 7.20
CA LEU A 196 2.58 20.17 7.64
C LEU A 196 2.59 19.91 9.16
N GLU A 197 2.05 20.83 9.97
CA GLU A 197 1.91 20.63 11.41
C GLU A 197 1.08 19.38 11.72
N LEU A 198 -0.08 19.19 11.09
CA LEU A 198 -0.89 17.98 11.21
C LEU A 198 -0.12 16.72 10.82
N SER A 199 0.65 16.77 9.71
CA SER A 199 1.41 15.64 9.21
C SER A 199 2.56 15.26 10.15
N ASN A 200 3.18 16.24 10.80
CA ASN A 200 4.23 16.02 11.80
C ASN A 200 3.64 15.47 13.12
N GLU A 201 2.50 15.97 13.60
CA GLU A 201 1.79 15.38 14.73
C GLU A 201 1.38 13.93 14.44
N MET A 202 0.97 13.64 13.20
CA MET A 202 0.66 12.28 12.78
C MET A 202 1.92 11.39 12.73
N CYS A 203 3.08 11.92 12.33
CA CYS A 203 4.35 11.22 12.37
C CYS A 203 4.69 10.75 13.80
N ASP A 204 4.50 11.61 14.78
CA ASP A 204 4.69 11.33 16.20
C ASP A 204 3.73 10.23 16.71
N LEU A 205 2.44 10.30 16.36
CA LEU A 205 1.46 9.26 16.68
C LEU A 205 1.83 7.90 16.05
N LEU A 206 2.23 7.89 14.78
CA LEU A 206 2.60 6.67 14.07
C LEU A 206 3.85 6.01 14.68
N THR A 207 4.75 6.80 15.25
CA THR A 207 5.90 6.28 16.01
C THR A 207 5.43 5.46 17.21
N ASP A 208 4.47 5.98 17.97
CA ASP A 208 3.91 5.27 19.13
C ASP A 208 3.19 3.99 18.70
N MET A 209 2.39 4.06 17.63
CA MET A 209 1.68 2.89 17.10
C MET A 209 2.64 1.78 16.64
N GLU A 210 3.73 2.15 15.96
CA GLU A 210 4.75 1.20 15.51
C GLU A 210 5.51 0.55 16.69
N LEU A 211 5.82 1.32 17.73
CA LEU A 211 6.48 0.81 18.94
C LEU A 211 5.57 -0.08 19.77
N GLU A 212 4.33 0.33 19.96
CA GLU A 212 3.34 -0.46 20.71
C GLU A 212 3.07 -1.80 20.03
N GLY A 213 2.95 -1.79 18.70
CA GLY A 213 2.61 -2.95 17.88
C GLY A 213 1.17 -3.44 18.07
N ILE A 214 0.85 -4.52 17.40
CA ILE A 214 -0.48 -5.14 17.36
C ILE A 214 -0.35 -6.55 17.92
N GLN A 215 -1.15 -6.89 18.93
CA GLN A 215 -1.15 -8.23 19.53
C GLN A 215 -1.81 -9.25 18.59
N ILE A 216 -1.15 -10.38 18.41
CA ILE A 216 -1.58 -11.46 17.53
C ILE A 216 -1.85 -12.73 18.37
N SER A 217 -3.02 -13.34 18.18
CA SER A 217 -3.30 -14.67 18.68
C SER A 217 -2.60 -15.71 17.83
N ARG A 218 -1.55 -16.33 18.39
CA ARG A 218 -0.82 -17.41 17.73
C ARG A 218 -1.72 -18.63 17.47
N GLU A 219 -2.65 -18.91 18.38
CA GLU A 219 -3.63 -19.98 18.23
C GLU A 219 -4.53 -19.77 17.00
N ASN A 220 -5.14 -18.58 16.89
CA ASN A 220 -5.97 -18.24 15.72
C ASN A 220 -5.15 -18.26 14.43
N LEU A 221 -3.90 -17.78 14.46
CA LEU A 221 -3.02 -17.77 13.30
C LEU A 221 -2.72 -19.18 12.80
N LEU A 222 -2.39 -20.11 13.70
CA LEU A 222 -2.11 -21.51 13.37
C LEU A 222 -3.36 -22.24 12.89
N SER A 223 -4.50 -22.04 13.54
CA SER A 223 -5.78 -22.62 13.14
C SER A 223 -6.16 -22.22 11.70
N ILE A 224 -6.08 -20.92 11.38
CA ILE A 224 -6.35 -20.40 10.03
C ILE A 224 -5.34 -20.94 9.02
N LYS A 225 -4.06 -21.01 9.39
CA LYS A 225 -3.01 -21.56 8.53
C LYS A 225 -3.28 -23.01 8.16
N GLU A 226 -3.68 -23.83 9.14
CA GLU A 226 -3.97 -25.23 8.95
C GLU A 226 -5.20 -25.45 8.05
N GLU A 227 -6.31 -24.75 8.32
CA GLU A 227 -7.52 -24.79 7.51
C GLU A 227 -7.25 -24.50 6.04
N TYR A 228 -6.61 -23.36 5.75
CA TYR A 228 -6.33 -22.96 4.37
C TYR A 228 -5.22 -23.75 3.70
N THR A 229 -4.29 -24.32 4.47
CA THR A 229 -3.30 -25.26 3.93
C THR A 229 -3.96 -26.57 3.48
N LYS A 230 -4.98 -27.03 4.20
CA LYS A 230 -5.76 -28.20 3.80
C LYS A 230 -6.59 -27.91 2.53
N GLU A 231 -7.26 -26.74 2.50
CA GLU A 231 -8.06 -26.33 1.34
C GLU A 231 -7.21 -26.20 0.08
N ILE A 232 -6.02 -25.55 0.19
CA ILE A 232 -5.14 -25.37 -0.97
C ILE A 232 -4.64 -26.70 -1.55
N ARG A 233 -4.31 -27.68 -0.70
CA ARG A 233 -3.92 -29.03 -1.15
C ARG A 233 -5.05 -29.74 -1.89
N THR A 234 -6.28 -29.59 -1.43
CA THR A 234 -7.46 -30.15 -2.11
C THR A 234 -7.66 -29.51 -3.47
N LEU A 235 -7.54 -28.18 -3.56
CA LEU A 235 -7.64 -27.45 -4.83
C LEU A 235 -6.49 -27.79 -5.78
N GLU A 236 -5.26 -27.95 -5.29
CA GLU A 236 -4.10 -28.37 -6.11
C GLU A 236 -4.32 -29.75 -6.73
N SER A 237 -4.80 -30.71 -5.93
CA SER A 237 -5.11 -32.06 -6.42
C SER A 237 -6.21 -32.01 -7.48
N PHE A 238 -7.29 -31.27 -7.23
CA PHE A 238 -8.38 -31.08 -8.19
C PHE A 238 -7.90 -30.43 -9.49
N LEU A 239 -7.20 -29.30 -9.40
CA LEU A 239 -6.70 -28.56 -10.57
C LEU A 239 -5.71 -29.40 -11.38
N SER A 240 -4.83 -30.14 -10.71
CA SER A 240 -3.88 -31.04 -11.37
C SER A 240 -4.60 -32.16 -12.14
N SER A 241 -5.66 -32.74 -11.56
CA SER A 241 -6.47 -33.77 -12.23
C SER A 241 -7.22 -33.21 -13.44
N GLU A 242 -7.80 -32.00 -13.32
CA GLU A 242 -8.50 -31.34 -14.42
C GLU A 242 -7.54 -30.93 -15.55
N VAL A 243 -6.36 -30.38 -15.19
CA VAL A 243 -5.31 -30.07 -16.19
C VAL A 243 -4.89 -31.35 -16.93
N LYS A 244 -4.64 -32.45 -16.23
CA LYS A 244 -4.31 -33.75 -16.85
C LYS A 244 -5.43 -34.25 -17.75
N ARG A 245 -6.69 -34.11 -17.32
CA ARG A 245 -7.86 -34.50 -18.12
C ARG A 245 -7.95 -33.72 -19.44
N VAL A 246 -7.69 -32.41 -19.42
CA VAL A 246 -7.85 -31.54 -20.60
C VAL A 246 -6.58 -31.38 -21.44
N MET A 247 -5.39 -31.50 -20.86
CA MET A 247 -4.11 -31.34 -21.57
C MET A 247 -3.39 -32.67 -21.90
N GLY A 248 -3.84 -33.78 -21.27
CA GLY A 248 -3.12 -35.03 -21.28
C GLY A 248 -1.88 -34.95 -20.38
N ASP A 249 -0.80 -35.57 -20.79
CA ASP A 249 0.45 -35.62 -20.01
C ASP A 249 1.36 -34.42 -20.25
N THR A 250 0.88 -33.35 -20.95
CA THR A 250 1.65 -32.10 -21.10
C THR A 250 1.95 -31.48 -19.73
N GLU A 251 3.23 -31.24 -19.45
CA GLU A 251 3.66 -30.57 -18.23
C GLU A 251 3.11 -29.11 -18.23
N ILE A 252 2.31 -28.75 -17.24
CA ILE A 252 1.69 -27.47 -17.08
C ILE A 252 2.01 -26.92 -15.69
N ASN A 253 2.52 -25.68 -15.66
CA ASN A 253 2.71 -24.91 -14.44
C ASN A 253 1.64 -23.82 -14.35
N LEU A 254 0.63 -23.97 -13.48
CA LEU A 254 -0.43 -22.99 -13.29
C LEU A 254 0.05 -21.66 -12.68
N ASP A 255 1.28 -21.58 -12.16
CA ASP A 255 1.87 -20.29 -11.75
C ASP A 255 2.38 -19.48 -12.95
N SER A 256 2.65 -20.13 -14.08
CA SER A 256 3.01 -19.48 -15.33
C SER A 256 1.77 -18.91 -16.04
N SER A 257 1.77 -17.60 -16.33
CA SER A 257 0.68 -16.96 -17.09
C SER A 257 0.56 -17.53 -18.50
N GLU A 258 1.65 -18.00 -19.09
CA GLU A 258 1.69 -18.62 -20.42
C GLU A 258 1.02 -20.00 -20.40
N ASP A 259 1.35 -20.83 -19.41
CA ASP A 259 0.75 -22.16 -19.28
C ASP A 259 -0.73 -22.09 -18.92
N ARG A 260 -1.12 -21.17 -18.03
CA ARG A 260 -2.55 -20.88 -17.78
C ARG A 260 -3.29 -20.51 -19.05
N SER A 261 -2.69 -19.63 -19.85
CA SER A 261 -3.24 -19.22 -21.14
C SER A 261 -3.45 -20.41 -22.06
N ARG A 262 -2.49 -21.34 -22.11
CA ARG A 262 -2.59 -22.60 -22.90
C ARG A 262 -3.74 -23.47 -22.44
N VAL A 263 -3.90 -23.67 -21.12
CA VAL A 263 -4.97 -24.50 -20.54
C VAL A 263 -6.35 -23.88 -20.80
N ILE A 264 -6.50 -22.58 -20.57
CA ILE A 264 -7.79 -21.89 -20.66
C ILE A 264 -8.23 -21.74 -22.13
N PHE A 265 -7.35 -21.26 -23.00
CA PHE A 265 -7.70 -20.86 -24.37
C PHE A 265 -7.34 -21.92 -25.43
N SER A 266 -6.65 -23.03 -25.05
CA SER A 266 -6.30 -24.12 -25.95
C SER A 266 -5.42 -23.72 -27.13
N ARG A 267 -4.69 -22.64 -26.98
CA ARG A 267 -3.89 -22.01 -28.04
C ARG A 267 -2.53 -21.58 -27.53
N GLU A 268 -1.55 -21.60 -28.45
CA GLU A 268 -0.20 -21.11 -28.22
C GLU A 268 0.20 -20.12 -29.32
N VAL A 269 0.85 -19.01 -28.95
CA VAL A 269 1.37 -18.03 -29.88
C VAL A 269 2.53 -18.62 -30.68
N ILE A 270 2.47 -18.53 -32.00
CA ILE A 270 3.48 -19.11 -32.91
C ILE A 270 4.75 -18.25 -32.89
N ASP A 271 4.60 -16.95 -33.08
CA ASP A 271 5.69 -15.97 -33.07
C ASP A 271 5.33 -14.78 -32.20
N LYS A 272 5.99 -14.66 -31.04
CA LYS A 272 5.74 -13.59 -30.04
C LYS A 272 6.07 -12.19 -30.57
N LYS A 273 7.06 -12.06 -31.47
CA LYS A 273 7.42 -10.75 -32.04
C LYS A 273 6.33 -10.27 -33.02
N ARG A 274 5.92 -11.16 -33.94
CA ARG A 274 4.86 -10.87 -34.90
C ARG A 274 3.51 -10.64 -34.20
N TRP A 275 3.20 -11.42 -33.17
CA TRP A 275 2.04 -11.25 -32.30
C TRP A 275 2.02 -9.85 -31.66
N ALA A 276 3.11 -9.44 -31.02
CA ALA A 276 3.22 -8.12 -30.39
C ALA A 276 3.08 -6.97 -31.40
N MET A 277 3.62 -7.14 -32.61
CA MET A 277 3.52 -6.14 -33.67
C MET A 277 2.07 -6.00 -34.20
N ILE A 278 1.38 -7.11 -34.47
CA ILE A 278 0.01 -7.11 -35.03
C ILE A 278 -0.97 -6.43 -34.05
N PHE A 279 -0.85 -6.74 -32.76
CA PHE A 279 -1.73 -6.20 -31.74
C PHE A 279 -1.21 -4.92 -31.09
N ASN A 280 -0.05 -4.39 -31.49
CA ASN A 280 0.64 -3.22 -30.90
C ASN A 280 0.85 -3.35 -29.40
N LEU A 281 1.49 -4.45 -28.98
CA LEU A 281 1.73 -4.78 -27.56
C LEU A 281 3.16 -4.42 -27.15
N GLY A 282 3.40 -4.38 -25.81
CA GLY A 282 4.71 -4.10 -25.23
C GLY A 282 4.84 -2.65 -24.78
N TYR A 283 6.06 -2.16 -24.79
CA TYR A 283 6.42 -0.82 -24.32
C TYR A 283 7.10 -0.02 -25.42
N GLU A 284 6.96 1.29 -25.38
CA GLU A 284 7.72 2.26 -26.17
C GLU A 284 8.60 3.09 -25.23
N ASP A 285 9.84 3.31 -25.60
CA ASP A 285 10.75 4.17 -24.86
C ASP A 285 10.49 5.63 -25.31
N ARG A 286 10.34 6.54 -24.34
CA ARG A 286 10.16 7.99 -24.56
C ARG A 286 11.19 8.72 -23.70
N GLY A 287 12.43 8.77 -24.17
CA GLY A 287 13.54 9.34 -23.40
C GLY A 287 13.74 8.61 -22.08
N ASN A 288 13.61 9.32 -20.95
CA ASN A 288 13.80 8.75 -19.61
C ASN A 288 12.61 7.94 -19.08
N SER A 289 11.53 7.74 -19.87
CA SER A 289 10.34 7.00 -19.44
C SER A 289 9.97 5.88 -20.40
N ARG A 290 9.45 4.78 -19.83
CA ARG A 290 8.98 3.62 -20.59
C ARG A 290 7.46 3.53 -20.50
N ARG A 291 6.76 3.75 -21.62
CA ARG A 291 5.30 3.76 -21.69
C ARG A 291 4.77 2.47 -22.30
N LYS A 292 3.72 1.90 -21.68
CA LYS A 292 3.00 0.76 -22.26
C LYS A 292 2.26 1.18 -23.53
N LYS A 293 2.46 0.44 -24.63
CA LYS A 293 1.74 0.64 -25.88
C LYS A 293 0.24 0.39 -25.70
N ARG A 294 -0.58 1.15 -26.41
CA ARG A 294 -2.03 0.88 -26.48
C ARG A 294 -2.31 -0.19 -27.51
N PRO A 295 -3.03 -1.28 -27.18
CA PRO A 295 -3.41 -2.29 -28.15
C PRO A 295 -4.18 -1.68 -29.33
N LYS A 296 -3.99 -2.25 -30.51
CA LYS A 296 -4.68 -1.79 -31.73
C LYS A 296 -6.15 -2.18 -31.68
N ARG A 297 -7.05 -1.21 -31.72
CA ARG A 297 -8.50 -1.48 -31.76
C ARG A 297 -8.85 -2.31 -32.99
N MET A 298 -9.67 -3.35 -32.81
CA MET A 298 -10.11 -4.26 -33.85
C MET A 298 -11.57 -4.64 -33.61
N THR A 299 -12.30 -4.92 -34.70
CA THR A 299 -13.63 -5.56 -34.57
C THR A 299 -13.47 -7.01 -34.10
N PRO A 300 -14.47 -7.61 -33.43
CA PRO A 300 -14.40 -8.99 -32.97
C PRO A 300 -14.06 -9.98 -34.08
N ALA A 301 -14.57 -9.80 -35.29
CA ALA A 301 -14.27 -10.64 -36.46
C ALA A 301 -12.78 -10.57 -36.84
N VAL A 302 -12.22 -9.36 -36.96
CA VAL A 302 -10.80 -9.14 -37.28
C VAL A 302 -9.90 -9.67 -36.17
N LEU A 303 -10.30 -9.50 -34.92
CA LEU A 303 -9.60 -10.02 -33.75
C LEU A 303 -9.51 -11.55 -33.82
N SER A 304 -10.65 -12.25 -33.98
CA SER A 304 -10.73 -13.69 -34.09
C SER A 304 -9.88 -14.24 -35.24
N GLN A 305 -9.92 -13.60 -36.41
CA GLN A 305 -9.13 -13.99 -37.57
C GLN A 305 -7.62 -13.84 -37.32
N ASN A 306 -7.18 -12.74 -36.68
CA ASN A 306 -5.77 -12.54 -36.35
C ASN A 306 -5.31 -13.54 -35.28
N ILE A 307 -6.13 -13.82 -34.26
CA ILE A 307 -5.83 -14.86 -33.27
C ILE A 307 -5.64 -16.21 -33.95
N ALA A 308 -6.57 -16.60 -34.84
CA ALA A 308 -6.48 -17.89 -35.55
C ALA A 308 -5.19 -18.00 -36.38
N ARG A 309 -4.78 -16.91 -37.07
CA ARG A 309 -3.56 -16.87 -37.91
C ARG A 309 -2.26 -16.87 -37.11
N GLN A 310 -2.24 -16.29 -35.92
CA GLN A 310 -1.04 -16.08 -35.11
C GLN A 310 -0.87 -17.11 -33.99
N THR A 311 -1.84 -18.01 -33.81
CA THR A 311 -1.78 -19.07 -32.80
C THR A 311 -1.98 -20.44 -33.44
N ARG A 312 -1.40 -21.46 -32.80
CA ARG A 312 -1.69 -22.86 -33.12
C ARG A 312 -2.61 -23.46 -32.05
N LEU A 313 -3.52 -24.31 -32.46
CA LEU A 313 -4.32 -25.13 -31.56
C LEU A 313 -3.44 -26.16 -30.86
N LEU A 314 -3.69 -26.36 -29.59
CA LEU A 314 -3.04 -27.38 -28.79
C LEU A 314 -3.85 -28.67 -28.81
N TYR A 315 -3.14 -29.79 -28.75
CA TYR A 315 -3.70 -31.11 -28.70
C TYR A 315 -3.23 -31.82 -27.44
N LYS A 316 -4.06 -32.70 -26.90
CA LYS A 316 -3.65 -33.54 -25.77
C LYS A 316 -2.39 -34.33 -26.15
N THR A 317 -1.57 -34.59 -25.16
CA THR A 317 -0.38 -35.42 -25.34
C THR A 317 -0.43 -36.65 -24.46
N LYS A 318 0.23 -37.71 -24.91
CA LYS A 318 0.51 -38.90 -24.13
C LYS A 318 2.01 -39.03 -23.97
N MET A 319 2.46 -39.23 -22.75
CA MET A 319 3.87 -39.42 -22.44
C MET A 319 4.26 -40.89 -22.70
N GLU A 320 5.32 -41.07 -23.46
CA GLU A 320 5.87 -42.37 -23.74
C GLU A 320 7.39 -42.37 -23.55
N SER A 321 7.95 -43.53 -23.22
CA SER A 321 9.41 -43.70 -23.17
C SER A 321 10.02 -43.32 -24.50
N CYS A 322 11.11 -42.58 -24.48
CA CYS A 322 11.82 -42.19 -25.69
C CYS A 322 12.43 -43.42 -26.35
N ASN A 323 11.89 -43.86 -27.47
CA ASN A 323 12.38 -45.00 -28.22
C ASN A 323 13.80 -44.82 -28.77
N LYS A 324 14.29 -43.59 -28.91
CA LYS A 324 15.66 -43.29 -29.36
C LYS A 324 16.72 -43.64 -28.33
N CYS A 325 16.44 -43.41 -27.05
CA CYS A 325 17.38 -43.66 -25.95
C CYS A 325 16.89 -44.73 -24.95
N GLY A 326 15.80 -45.46 -25.28
CA GLY A 326 15.23 -46.48 -24.39
C GLY A 326 14.83 -45.92 -23.01
N GLY A 327 14.40 -44.67 -22.92
CA GLY A 327 14.03 -44.06 -21.66
C GLY A 327 15.20 -43.48 -20.83
N SER A 328 16.46 -43.70 -21.20
CA SER A 328 17.64 -43.27 -20.41
C SER A 328 17.90 -41.77 -20.45
N GLY A 329 17.34 -41.04 -21.41
CA GLY A 329 17.60 -39.62 -21.65
C GLY A 329 18.96 -39.32 -22.29
N HIS A 330 19.83 -40.29 -22.41
CA HIS A 330 21.22 -40.12 -22.80
C HIS A 330 21.71 -41.26 -23.68
N PHE A 331 22.83 -41.00 -24.38
CA PHE A 331 23.64 -41.97 -25.07
C PHE A 331 25.08 -41.91 -24.56
N TYR A 332 25.74 -43.03 -24.53
CA TYR A 332 27.19 -43.05 -24.39
C TYR A 332 27.83 -43.04 -25.78
N ALA A 333 28.87 -42.25 -25.95
CA ALA A 333 29.59 -42.24 -27.21
C ALA A 333 30.28 -43.59 -27.43
N LEU A 334 30.08 -44.20 -28.58
CA LEU A 334 30.85 -45.37 -28.98
C LEU A 334 32.26 -44.92 -29.42
N LYS A 335 33.26 -45.61 -28.96
CA LYS A 335 34.65 -45.47 -29.45
C LYS A 335 34.79 -46.10 -30.84
N LYS A 336 35.90 -45.78 -31.52
CA LYS A 336 36.19 -46.30 -32.82
C LYS A 336 36.31 -47.88 -32.85
N ASP A 337 36.64 -48.47 -31.72
CA ASP A 337 36.74 -49.95 -31.51
C ASP A 337 35.38 -50.59 -31.16
N GLY A 338 34.28 -49.85 -31.20
CA GLY A 338 32.93 -50.34 -30.88
C GLY A 338 32.59 -50.37 -29.38
N THR A 339 33.54 -50.09 -28.51
CA THR A 339 33.30 -50.08 -27.05
C THR A 339 32.57 -48.81 -26.61
N VAL A 340 31.75 -48.92 -25.53
CA VAL A 340 31.02 -47.79 -24.97
C VAL A 340 32.01 -46.83 -24.26
N GLY A 341 32.09 -45.62 -24.72
CA GLY A 341 32.90 -44.56 -24.12
C GLY A 341 32.28 -44.00 -22.83
N LYS A 342 33.10 -43.35 -22.00
CA LYS A 342 32.64 -42.70 -20.76
C LYS A 342 31.85 -41.38 -20.97
N GLN A 343 31.92 -40.84 -22.20
CA GLN A 343 31.29 -39.54 -22.48
C GLN A 343 29.79 -39.69 -22.68
N ARG A 344 29.03 -39.05 -21.82
CA ARG A 344 27.56 -39.01 -21.81
C ARG A 344 27.05 -37.87 -22.71
N ARG A 345 26.17 -38.17 -23.66
CA ARG A 345 25.54 -37.21 -24.58
C ARG A 345 24.03 -37.20 -24.37
N LEU A 346 23.43 -36.01 -24.29
CA LEU A 346 21.98 -35.87 -24.19
C LEU A 346 21.26 -36.42 -25.43
N CYS A 347 20.21 -37.19 -25.23
CA CYS A 347 19.33 -37.60 -26.31
C CYS A 347 18.62 -36.37 -26.91
N LYS A 348 18.89 -36.09 -28.19
CA LYS A 348 18.27 -34.93 -28.89
C LYS A 348 16.76 -35.09 -29.04
N ALA A 349 16.23 -36.30 -29.15
CA ALA A 349 14.81 -36.57 -29.33
C ALA A 349 13.99 -36.19 -28.08
N CYS A 350 14.44 -36.59 -26.88
CA CYS A 350 13.78 -36.28 -25.62
C CYS A 350 14.46 -35.16 -24.83
N ARG A 351 15.56 -34.56 -25.36
CA ARG A 351 16.34 -33.49 -24.72
C ARG A 351 16.79 -33.84 -23.29
N GLY A 352 17.17 -35.12 -23.09
CA GLY A 352 17.62 -35.59 -21.80
C GLY A 352 16.53 -36.06 -20.83
N LYS A 353 15.25 -35.88 -21.15
CA LYS A 353 14.12 -36.24 -20.26
C LYS A 353 13.82 -37.75 -20.19
N GLY A 354 14.28 -38.55 -21.13
CA GLY A 354 13.97 -39.98 -21.23
C GLY A 354 12.57 -40.28 -21.79
N VAL A 355 11.70 -39.30 -21.84
CA VAL A 355 10.30 -39.39 -22.32
C VAL A 355 10.02 -38.41 -23.44
N VAL A 356 9.05 -38.75 -24.29
CA VAL A 356 8.53 -37.88 -25.38
C VAL A 356 7.03 -37.74 -25.23
N PHE A 357 6.50 -36.60 -25.64
CA PHE A 357 5.07 -36.29 -25.59
C PHE A 357 4.47 -36.45 -26.98
N ILE A 358 3.68 -37.51 -27.18
CA ILE A 358 3.06 -37.83 -28.46
C ILE A 358 1.72 -37.12 -28.54
N ARG A 359 1.54 -36.33 -29.61
CA ARG A 359 0.29 -35.61 -29.89
C ARG A 359 -0.84 -36.59 -30.17
N GLN A 360 -1.97 -36.38 -29.50
CA GLN A 360 -3.23 -37.08 -29.69
C GLN A 360 -4.12 -36.39 -30.73
N LYS A 361 -5.24 -37.00 -31.12
CA LYS A 361 -6.22 -36.39 -32.04
C LYS A 361 -7.10 -35.33 -31.35
N GLU A 362 -7.29 -35.45 -30.04
CA GLU A 362 -8.16 -34.53 -29.27
C GLU A 362 -7.52 -33.17 -29.01
N LEU A 363 -8.32 -32.11 -29.18
CA LEU A 363 -7.92 -30.76 -28.81
C LEU A 363 -7.76 -30.65 -27.30
N ALA A 364 -6.65 -30.02 -26.87
CA ALA A 364 -6.34 -29.78 -25.48
C ALA A 364 -7.04 -28.53 -24.94
N GLY A 365 -7.12 -28.42 -23.59
CA GLY A 365 -7.59 -27.24 -22.86
C GLY A 365 -9.09 -27.03 -22.85
N PHE A 366 -9.51 -25.94 -22.21
CA PHE A 366 -10.93 -25.60 -22.00
C PHE A 366 -11.58 -24.88 -23.19
N LYS A 367 -10.82 -24.46 -24.20
CA LYS A 367 -11.31 -23.85 -25.46
C LYS A 367 -12.14 -22.57 -25.25
N MET A 368 -11.80 -21.79 -24.22
CA MET A 368 -12.48 -20.52 -23.96
C MET A 368 -12.08 -19.45 -25.00
N ASN A 369 -12.91 -18.44 -25.18
CA ASN A 369 -12.71 -17.41 -26.21
C ASN A 369 -12.31 -16.07 -25.60
N VAL A 370 -11.62 -15.26 -26.40
CA VAL A 370 -11.26 -13.88 -26.11
C VAL A 370 -12.06 -12.96 -27.00
N ASN A 371 -12.74 -11.99 -26.42
CA ASN A 371 -13.67 -11.10 -27.12
C ASN A 371 -13.14 -9.67 -27.28
N SER A 372 -12.01 -9.35 -26.65
CA SER A 372 -11.41 -8.00 -26.71
C SER A 372 -9.90 -8.07 -26.92
N VAL A 373 -9.36 -7.13 -27.68
CA VAL A 373 -7.90 -6.95 -27.82
C VAL A 373 -7.24 -6.57 -26.48
N ASP A 374 -8.00 -5.97 -25.57
CA ASP A 374 -7.52 -5.63 -24.22
C ASP A 374 -7.23 -6.87 -23.36
N ASP A 375 -7.74 -8.05 -23.75
CA ASP A 375 -7.50 -9.32 -23.08
C ASP A 375 -6.24 -10.04 -23.59
N ILE A 376 -5.45 -9.39 -24.46
CA ILE A 376 -4.23 -9.93 -25.07
C ILE A 376 -2.98 -9.34 -24.42
N THR A 377 -1.95 -10.15 -24.28
CA THR A 377 -0.60 -9.77 -23.79
C THR A 377 0.48 -10.18 -24.80
N VAL A 378 1.72 -9.74 -24.59
CA VAL A 378 2.89 -10.14 -25.40
C VAL A 378 3.17 -11.67 -25.35
N HIS A 379 2.67 -12.35 -24.34
CA HIS A 379 2.87 -13.79 -24.13
C HIS A 379 1.65 -14.65 -24.47
N GLY A 380 0.58 -14.05 -25.00
CA GLY A 380 -0.68 -14.72 -25.31
C GLY A 380 -1.88 -13.99 -24.73
N PHE A 381 -2.72 -14.67 -23.97
CA PHE A 381 -3.94 -14.12 -23.43
C PHE A 381 -3.78 -13.80 -21.95
N LYS A 382 -4.50 -12.78 -21.45
CA LYS A 382 -4.54 -12.45 -20.02
C LYS A 382 -5.16 -13.58 -19.22
N THR A 383 -4.62 -13.76 -18.02
CA THR A 383 -5.11 -14.74 -17.02
C THR A 383 -5.03 -14.12 -15.62
N ASP A 384 -5.13 -12.77 -15.53
CA ASP A 384 -5.23 -12.04 -14.27
C ASP A 384 -6.66 -12.18 -13.67
N LYS A 385 -6.83 -11.72 -12.44
CA LYS A 385 -8.10 -11.84 -11.72
C LYS A 385 -9.28 -11.26 -12.53
N LEU A 386 -9.12 -10.09 -13.13
CA LEU A 386 -10.18 -9.45 -13.91
C LEU A 386 -10.59 -10.27 -15.12
N MET A 387 -9.63 -10.91 -15.79
CA MET A 387 -9.93 -11.80 -16.91
C MET A 387 -10.60 -13.07 -16.44
N ILE A 388 -10.14 -13.67 -15.34
CA ILE A 388 -10.76 -14.85 -14.74
C ILE A 388 -12.21 -14.58 -14.36
N ASP A 389 -12.50 -13.49 -13.66
CA ASP A 389 -13.87 -13.08 -13.28
C ASP A 389 -14.77 -12.86 -14.53
N LYS A 390 -14.22 -12.29 -15.60
CA LYS A 390 -14.90 -12.12 -16.88
C LYS A 390 -15.22 -13.45 -17.57
N LEU A 391 -14.32 -14.42 -17.48
CA LEU A 391 -14.51 -15.73 -18.08
C LEU A 391 -15.61 -16.55 -17.40
N VAL A 392 -15.81 -16.39 -16.08
CA VAL A 392 -16.86 -17.08 -15.31
C VAL A 392 -18.25 -16.82 -15.92
N SER A 393 -18.52 -15.57 -16.37
CA SER A 393 -19.82 -15.19 -16.92
C SER A 393 -20.17 -15.84 -18.28
N SER A 394 -19.16 -16.30 -19.04
CA SER A 394 -19.29 -16.91 -20.37
C SER A 394 -18.97 -18.40 -20.39
N ALA A 395 -18.64 -18.97 -19.25
CA ALA A 395 -18.17 -20.36 -19.11
C ALA A 395 -19.34 -21.36 -19.09
N ASN A 396 -19.16 -22.53 -19.71
CA ASN A 396 -20.02 -23.68 -19.45
C ASN A 396 -19.71 -24.28 -18.05
N SER A 397 -20.53 -25.25 -17.61
CA SER A 397 -20.44 -25.81 -16.25
C SER A 397 -19.03 -26.33 -15.90
N GLN A 398 -18.35 -27.06 -16.79
CA GLN A 398 -17.01 -27.58 -16.54
C GLN A 398 -15.93 -26.49 -16.51
N GLN A 399 -16.02 -25.54 -17.47
CA GLN A 399 -15.12 -24.38 -17.52
C GLN A 399 -15.27 -23.53 -16.26
N LYS A 400 -16.51 -23.31 -15.83
CA LYS A 400 -16.85 -22.52 -14.65
C LYS A 400 -16.21 -23.12 -13.39
N ILE A 401 -16.41 -24.43 -13.16
CA ILE A 401 -15.83 -25.12 -12.00
C ILE A 401 -14.31 -24.97 -11.98
N PHE A 402 -13.63 -25.15 -13.12
CA PHE A 402 -12.17 -24.99 -13.19
C PHE A 402 -11.73 -23.56 -12.90
N VAL A 403 -12.35 -22.57 -13.54
CA VAL A 403 -11.98 -21.16 -13.42
C VAL A 403 -12.24 -20.64 -12.00
N GLU A 404 -13.36 -21.01 -11.38
CA GLU A 404 -13.68 -20.68 -9.99
C GLU A 404 -12.71 -21.34 -9.00
N SER A 405 -12.41 -22.63 -9.19
CA SER A 405 -11.43 -23.35 -8.35
C SER A 405 -10.03 -22.75 -8.48
N TYR A 406 -9.63 -22.37 -9.70
CA TYR A 406 -8.35 -21.70 -9.91
C TYR A 406 -8.33 -20.30 -9.24
N SER A 407 -9.41 -19.53 -9.37
CA SER A 407 -9.53 -18.23 -8.70
C SER A 407 -9.39 -18.37 -7.18
N ARG A 408 -10.10 -19.35 -6.59
CA ARG A 408 -10.03 -19.65 -5.15
C ARG A 408 -8.63 -20.10 -4.73
N TYR A 409 -8.01 -21.04 -5.48
CA TYR A 409 -6.63 -21.48 -5.27
C TYR A 409 -5.64 -20.32 -5.22
N ASN A 410 -5.68 -19.44 -6.22
CA ASN A 410 -4.77 -18.31 -6.32
C ASN A 410 -5.01 -17.27 -5.21
N ALA A 411 -6.27 -17.06 -4.83
CA ALA A 411 -6.64 -16.20 -3.72
C ALA A 411 -6.09 -16.73 -2.38
N ILE A 412 -6.27 -18.03 -2.09
CA ILE A 412 -5.75 -18.67 -0.86
C ILE A 412 -4.21 -18.64 -0.85
N LYS A 413 -3.57 -18.97 -1.96
CA LYS A 413 -2.11 -18.94 -2.08
C LYS A 413 -1.53 -17.57 -1.77
N THR A 414 -2.16 -16.52 -2.33
CA THR A 414 -1.78 -15.13 -2.06
C THR A 414 -2.02 -14.77 -0.60
N TYR A 415 -3.14 -15.19 -0.04
CA TYR A 415 -3.52 -14.95 1.34
C TYR A 415 -2.56 -15.60 2.33
N LEU A 416 -2.25 -16.89 2.18
CA LEU A 416 -1.30 -17.60 3.02
C LEU A 416 0.08 -16.94 2.98
N LYS A 417 0.59 -16.64 1.79
CA LYS A 417 1.91 -16.03 1.60
C LYS A 417 1.98 -14.61 2.14
N THR A 418 0.98 -13.77 1.83
CA THR A 418 1.05 -12.33 2.13
C THR A 418 0.71 -12.04 3.59
N PHE A 419 -0.37 -12.66 4.11
CA PHE A 419 -0.85 -12.34 5.45
C PHE A 419 -0.37 -13.35 6.49
N ILE A 420 -0.61 -14.65 6.30
CA ILE A 420 -0.29 -15.64 7.34
C ILE A 420 1.23 -15.75 7.54
N GLU A 421 1.97 -16.05 6.47
CA GLU A 421 3.43 -16.14 6.56
C GLU A 421 4.08 -14.78 6.86
N GLY A 422 3.50 -13.69 6.33
CA GLY A 422 3.98 -12.33 6.59
C GLY A 422 3.86 -11.94 8.05
N ILE A 423 2.72 -12.27 8.68
CA ILE A 423 2.52 -12.06 10.13
C ILE A 423 3.47 -12.96 10.92
N GLU A 424 3.49 -14.26 10.62
CA GLU A 424 4.31 -15.25 11.35
C GLU A 424 5.80 -14.87 11.38
N LYS A 425 6.34 -14.37 10.25
CA LYS A 425 7.73 -13.92 10.14
C LYS A 425 8.02 -12.61 10.87
N GLY A 426 7.00 -11.78 11.07
CA GLY A 426 7.14 -10.45 11.70
C GLY A 426 6.82 -10.44 13.19
N LEU A 427 6.41 -11.57 13.80
CA LEU A 427 6.12 -11.64 15.23
C LEU A 427 7.38 -11.45 16.08
N ASP A 428 7.28 -10.61 17.07
CA ASP A 428 8.28 -10.48 18.13
C ASP A 428 8.14 -11.62 19.18
N GLN A 429 8.96 -11.56 20.24
CA GLN A 429 8.95 -12.55 21.33
C GLN A 429 7.67 -12.51 22.19
N LYS A 430 6.88 -11.44 22.08
CA LYS A 430 5.60 -11.23 22.81
C LYS A 430 4.39 -11.46 21.91
N ASP A 431 4.56 -12.08 20.75
CA ASP A 431 3.52 -12.27 19.74
C ASP A 431 2.89 -10.97 19.27
N LYS A 432 3.66 -9.89 19.23
CA LYS A 432 3.26 -8.63 18.61
C LYS A 432 3.86 -8.49 17.23
N ILE A 433 3.15 -7.77 16.37
CA ILE A 433 3.65 -7.35 15.06
C ILE A 433 3.73 -5.84 14.99
N HIS A 434 4.80 -5.32 14.37
CA HIS A 434 5.12 -3.90 14.29
C HIS A 434 5.05 -3.41 12.84
N PRO A 435 3.83 -3.18 12.27
CA PRO A 435 3.69 -2.66 10.91
C PRO A 435 4.33 -1.28 10.80
N GLN A 436 5.02 -1.04 9.70
CA GLN A 436 5.59 0.28 9.41
C GLN A 436 4.59 1.11 8.61
N PHE A 437 4.17 2.27 9.12
CA PHE A 437 3.26 3.20 8.44
C PHE A 437 4.05 4.26 7.68
N MET A 438 3.64 4.56 6.45
CA MET A 438 4.33 5.49 5.57
C MET A 438 3.39 6.57 5.06
N GLN A 439 3.75 7.85 5.27
CA GLN A 439 2.96 9.02 4.91
C GLN A 439 3.25 9.53 3.48
N CYS A 440 4.45 9.31 2.95
CA CYS A 440 4.95 9.93 1.72
C CYS A 440 5.00 8.98 0.50
N VAL A 441 4.21 7.89 0.48
CA VAL A 441 4.25 6.87 -0.60
C VAL A 441 3.14 7.05 -1.62
N THR A 442 1.93 7.37 -1.18
CA THR A 442 0.78 7.55 -2.07
C THR A 442 0.72 8.99 -2.58
N SER A 443 0.23 9.20 -3.79
CA SER A 443 0.07 10.58 -4.31
C SER A 443 -1.07 11.35 -3.65
N THR A 444 -1.98 10.66 -2.95
CA THR A 444 -3.15 11.27 -2.29
C THR A 444 -2.90 11.63 -0.82
N GLY A 445 -1.75 11.25 -0.24
CA GLY A 445 -1.48 11.41 1.19
C GLY A 445 -2.07 10.30 2.08
N ARG A 446 -2.78 9.31 1.49
CA ARG A 446 -3.22 8.14 2.25
C ARG A 446 -2.04 7.43 2.88
N LEU A 447 -2.21 6.95 4.11
CA LEU A 447 -1.23 6.07 4.73
C LEU A 447 -1.06 4.79 3.92
N SER A 448 0.16 4.31 3.85
CA SER A 448 0.51 2.98 3.39
C SER A 448 1.20 2.23 4.52
N SER A 449 1.14 0.90 4.54
CA SER A 449 1.91 0.14 5.51
C SER A 449 2.64 -1.03 4.86
N ARG A 450 3.71 -1.48 5.53
CA ARG A 450 4.52 -2.62 5.10
C ARG A 450 5.03 -3.40 6.31
N ASN A 451 5.54 -4.60 6.08
CA ASN A 451 6.18 -5.48 7.05
C ASN A 451 5.30 -5.87 8.27
N PRO A 452 4.07 -6.40 8.06
CA PRO A 452 3.28 -6.58 6.84
C PRO A 452 2.34 -5.39 6.54
N ASN A 453 1.63 -5.47 5.40
CA ASN A 453 0.68 -4.43 5.02
C ASN A 453 -0.68 -4.60 5.72
N PHE A 454 -0.89 -3.93 6.85
CA PHE A 454 -2.13 -3.93 7.61
C PHE A 454 -3.23 -3.01 7.04
N GLN A 455 -2.90 -2.12 6.10
CA GLN A 455 -3.88 -1.28 5.39
C GLN A 455 -4.75 -2.06 4.40
N ASN A 456 -4.29 -3.24 3.97
CA ASN A 456 -4.96 -4.07 2.97
C ASN A 456 -5.46 -5.40 3.54
N MET A 457 -5.65 -5.53 4.87
CA MET A 457 -6.20 -6.75 5.46
C MET A 457 -7.64 -6.98 5.01
N PRO A 458 -7.96 -8.18 4.49
CA PRO A 458 -9.31 -8.50 4.03
C PRO A 458 -10.37 -8.24 5.10
N ARG A 459 -11.47 -7.60 4.71
CA ARG A 459 -12.66 -7.42 5.55
C ARG A 459 -13.49 -8.71 5.44
N GLY A 460 -13.53 -9.53 6.47
CA GLY A 460 -14.44 -10.67 6.70
C GLY A 460 -14.89 -11.56 5.52
N GLY A 461 -15.57 -12.63 5.81
CA GLY A 461 -16.28 -13.46 4.84
C GLY A 461 -15.42 -14.43 4.02
N THR A 462 -14.45 -13.95 3.26
CA THR A 462 -13.63 -14.81 2.39
C THR A 462 -12.35 -15.30 3.08
N PHE A 463 -11.75 -14.45 3.92
CA PHE A 463 -10.50 -14.75 4.64
C PHE A 463 -10.53 -14.09 6.02
N PRO A 464 -10.63 -14.88 7.12
CA PRO A 464 -10.84 -14.35 8.47
C PRO A 464 -9.54 -13.88 9.15
N VAL A 465 -8.57 -13.30 8.40
CA VAL A 465 -7.28 -12.90 8.95
C VAL A 465 -7.39 -11.88 10.09
N ARG A 466 -8.41 -11.01 10.08
CA ARG A 466 -8.65 -10.05 11.17
C ARG A 466 -8.92 -10.74 12.52
N LYS A 467 -9.30 -12.03 12.53
CA LYS A 467 -9.51 -12.81 13.74
C LYS A 467 -8.22 -13.02 14.54
N VAL A 468 -7.05 -12.92 13.90
CA VAL A 468 -5.77 -13.05 14.59
C VAL A 468 -5.42 -11.85 15.47
N VAL A 469 -6.01 -10.68 15.18
CA VAL A 469 -5.77 -9.45 15.95
C VAL A 469 -6.64 -9.47 17.20
N VAL A 470 -6.00 -9.45 18.36
CA VAL A 470 -6.62 -9.51 19.68
C VAL A 470 -6.06 -8.41 20.59
N SER A 471 -6.71 -8.17 21.72
CA SER A 471 -6.15 -7.26 22.74
C SER A 471 -4.91 -7.85 23.41
N LYS A 472 -3.92 -7.01 23.73
CA LYS A 472 -2.77 -7.36 24.57
C LYS A 472 -3.16 -7.59 26.04
N TRP A 473 -4.35 -7.15 26.43
CA TRP A 473 -4.86 -7.26 27.79
C TRP A 473 -5.74 -8.50 27.94
N GLN A 474 -5.54 -9.25 28.99
CA GLN A 474 -6.43 -10.36 29.30
C GLN A 474 -7.86 -9.82 29.52
N GLY A 475 -8.83 -10.37 28.79
CA GLY A 475 -10.21 -9.89 28.80
C GLY A 475 -10.44 -8.53 28.14
N GLY A 476 -9.42 -7.98 27.45
CA GLY A 476 -9.52 -6.74 26.71
C GLY A 476 -10.30 -6.89 25.40
N TYR A 477 -10.48 -5.76 24.70
CA TYR A 477 -11.30 -5.71 23.51
C TYR A 477 -10.56 -5.03 22.36
N ILE A 478 -11.01 -5.31 21.15
CA ILE A 478 -10.69 -4.51 19.93
C ILE A 478 -11.92 -3.68 19.59
N LEU A 479 -11.76 -2.36 19.59
CA LEU A 479 -12.80 -1.39 19.24
C LEU A 479 -12.43 -0.74 17.90
N GLU A 480 -13.34 -0.83 16.90
CA GLU A 480 -13.19 -0.18 15.59
C GLU A 480 -14.26 0.89 15.42
N GLY A 481 -13.85 2.08 15.02
CA GLY A 481 -14.74 3.15 14.57
C GLY A 481 -14.52 3.42 13.09
N ASP A 482 -15.59 3.40 12.28
CA ASP A 482 -15.55 3.59 10.83
C ASP A 482 -16.42 4.79 10.44
N TYR A 483 -15.90 5.68 9.57
CA TYR A 483 -16.71 6.78 9.04
C TYR A 483 -17.65 6.28 7.95
N SER A 484 -18.92 6.62 8.06
CA SER A 484 -19.91 6.25 7.06
C SER A 484 -19.75 7.10 5.80
N GLN A 485 -19.30 6.51 4.69
CA GLN A 485 -19.20 7.14 3.37
C GLN A 485 -18.41 8.47 3.39
N LEU A 486 -17.27 8.52 4.09
CA LEU A 486 -16.49 9.75 4.29
C LEU A 486 -16.13 10.44 2.97
N GLU A 487 -15.69 9.68 1.96
CA GLU A 487 -15.31 10.23 0.65
C GLU A 487 -16.49 10.87 -0.10
N PHE A 488 -17.72 10.31 0.03
CA PHE A 488 -18.91 10.91 -0.56
C PHE A 488 -19.29 12.24 0.13
N ARG A 489 -19.20 12.27 1.45
CA ARG A 489 -19.42 13.49 2.25
C ARG A 489 -18.40 14.57 1.93
N VAL A 490 -17.12 14.20 1.83
CA VAL A 490 -16.04 15.12 1.44
C VAL A 490 -16.23 15.66 0.02
N ALA A 491 -16.63 14.83 -0.92
CA ALA A 491 -16.91 15.31 -2.27
C ALA A 491 -18.07 16.31 -2.31
N GLY A 492 -19.16 16.03 -1.56
CA GLY A 492 -20.28 16.97 -1.40
C GLY A 492 -19.85 18.31 -0.79
N PHE A 493 -19.01 18.27 0.24
CA PHE A 493 -18.44 19.44 0.88
C PHE A 493 -17.58 20.28 -0.10
N LEU A 494 -16.60 19.63 -0.74
CA LEU A 494 -15.69 20.33 -1.67
C LEU A 494 -16.42 20.88 -2.90
N ALA A 495 -17.43 20.17 -3.37
CA ALA A 495 -18.26 20.57 -4.51
C ALA A 495 -19.39 21.56 -4.13
N LYS A 496 -19.61 21.80 -2.83
CA LYS A 496 -20.76 22.56 -2.31
C LYS A 496 -22.08 22.07 -2.91
N ASP A 497 -22.28 20.73 -2.97
CA ASP A 497 -23.44 20.10 -3.61
C ASP A 497 -24.57 19.94 -2.60
N GLU A 498 -25.61 20.79 -2.73
CA GLU A 498 -26.79 20.78 -1.86
C GLU A 498 -27.52 19.44 -1.84
N LYS A 499 -27.55 18.71 -2.98
CA LYS A 499 -28.23 17.42 -3.07
C LYS A 499 -27.48 16.32 -2.33
N VAL A 500 -26.15 16.34 -2.35
CA VAL A 500 -25.33 15.46 -1.49
C VAL A 500 -25.62 15.77 -0.02
N TYR A 501 -25.63 17.05 0.37
CA TYR A 501 -25.96 17.46 1.74
C TYR A 501 -27.34 16.96 2.20
N GLU A 502 -28.37 17.15 1.38
CA GLU A 502 -29.72 16.66 1.68
C GLU A 502 -29.75 15.12 1.82
N ASP A 503 -29.16 14.40 0.87
CA ASP A 503 -29.15 12.93 0.89
C ASP A 503 -28.44 12.40 2.12
N VAL A 504 -27.31 13.02 2.49
CA VAL A 504 -26.55 12.68 3.71
C VAL A 504 -27.35 12.99 4.98
N LYS A 505 -27.98 14.17 5.05
CA LYS A 505 -28.81 14.60 6.18
C LYS A 505 -30.02 13.69 6.39
N ASN A 506 -30.62 13.24 5.30
CA ASN A 506 -31.79 12.35 5.30
C ASN A 506 -31.42 10.86 5.36
N ASN A 507 -30.15 10.51 5.58
CA ASN A 507 -29.65 9.14 5.61
C ASN A 507 -30.04 8.29 4.38
N VAL A 508 -30.03 8.89 3.19
CA VAL A 508 -30.36 8.20 1.94
C VAL A 508 -29.31 7.12 1.67
N ASP A 509 -29.76 5.88 1.50
CA ASP A 509 -28.89 4.77 1.11
C ASP A 509 -28.51 4.88 -0.37
N VAL A 510 -27.38 5.52 -0.65
CA VAL A 510 -26.86 5.71 -2.02
C VAL A 510 -26.54 4.37 -2.70
N HIS A 511 -26.20 3.32 -1.94
CA HIS A 511 -25.97 1.98 -2.50
C HIS A 511 -27.27 1.32 -2.91
N ALA A 512 -28.36 1.48 -2.12
CA ALA A 512 -29.68 0.99 -2.49
C ALA A 512 -30.21 1.74 -3.72
N TYR A 513 -30.01 3.06 -3.81
CA TYR A 513 -30.34 3.85 -5.01
C TYR A 513 -29.59 3.32 -6.25
N THR A 514 -28.29 3.06 -6.12
CA THR A 514 -27.49 2.49 -7.21
C THR A 514 -28.01 1.11 -7.62
N ALA A 515 -28.31 0.25 -6.64
CA ALA A 515 -28.82 -1.10 -6.83
C ALA A 515 -30.14 -1.10 -7.63
N SER A 516 -31.03 -0.15 -7.34
CA SER A 516 -32.31 -0.03 -8.05
C SER A 516 -32.15 0.28 -9.53
N ILE A 517 -31.19 1.14 -9.89
CA ILE A 517 -30.92 1.49 -11.30
C ILE A 517 -30.20 0.36 -12.03
N LEU A 518 -29.23 -0.27 -11.37
CA LEU A 518 -28.44 -1.34 -11.98
C LEU A 518 -29.22 -2.67 -12.07
N GLY A 519 -30.24 -2.86 -11.23
CA GLY A 519 -30.97 -4.11 -11.09
C GLY A 519 -30.11 -5.24 -10.49
N VAL A 520 -29.30 -4.90 -9.49
CA VAL A 520 -28.41 -5.82 -8.77
C VAL A 520 -28.68 -5.74 -7.26
N SER A 521 -28.05 -6.63 -6.47
CA SER A 521 -28.12 -6.53 -5.01
C SER A 521 -27.44 -5.26 -4.50
N ARG A 522 -27.87 -4.77 -3.32
CA ARG A 522 -27.21 -3.64 -2.63
C ARG A 522 -25.69 -3.87 -2.42
N GLN A 523 -25.32 -5.11 -2.15
CA GLN A 523 -23.91 -5.48 -1.95
C GLN A 523 -23.10 -5.39 -3.24
N ASP A 524 -23.67 -5.85 -4.37
CA ASP A 524 -23.01 -5.77 -5.67
C ASP A 524 -22.91 -4.32 -6.17
N ALA A 525 -23.92 -3.50 -5.87
CA ALA A 525 -23.96 -2.09 -6.23
C ALA A 525 -22.82 -1.26 -5.58
N LYS A 526 -22.28 -1.68 -4.42
CA LYS A 526 -21.17 -0.97 -3.74
C LYS A 526 -19.97 -0.74 -4.64
N ALA A 527 -19.66 -1.68 -5.53
CA ALA A 527 -18.54 -1.57 -6.45
C ALA A 527 -18.71 -0.47 -7.50
N ASP A 528 -19.96 -0.10 -7.81
CA ASP A 528 -20.28 0.88 -8.86
C ASP A 528 -20.70 2.24 -8.31
N THR A 529 -21.21 2.30 -7.07
CA THR A 529 -21.83 3.49 -6.46
C THR A 529 -20.92 4.73 -6.56
N PHE A 530 -19.65 4.60 -6.24
CA PHE A 530 -18.73 5.74 -6.22
C PHE A 530 -17.83 5.87 -7.47
N LYS A 531 -18.01 5.02 -8.48
CA LYS A 531 -17.27 5.17 -9.74
C LYS A 531 -17.49 6.53 -10.42
N PRO A 532 -18.73 7.07 -10.51
CA PRO A 532 -18.93 8.40 -11.09
C PRO A 532 -18.35 9.53 -10.23
N LEU A 533 -18.24 9.34 -8.90
CA LEU A 533 -17.59 10.28 -8.00
C LEU A 533 -16.12 10.53 -8.38
N TYR A 534 -15.46 9.53 -8.95
CA TYR A 534 -14.08 9.60 -9.44
C TYR A 534 -13.98 9.75 -10.97
N GLY A 535 -15.10 10.12 -11.61
CA GLY A 535 -15.15 10.38 -13.05
C GLY A 535 -15.22 9.13 -13.91
N GLY A 536 -15.60 7.98 -13.37
CA GLY A 536 -15.92 6.78 -14.15
C GLY A 536 -17.14 7.01 -15.04
N LEU A 537 -16.99 6.79 -16.36
CA LEU A 537 -18.05 7.03 -17.34
C LEU A 537 -18.29 5.83 -18.25
N MET A 538 -17.46 4.81 -18.19
CA MET A 538 -17.51 3.65 -19.07
C MET A 538 -17.90 2.38 -18.30
N GLY A 539 -18.67 1.51 -18.95
CA GLY A 539 -19.14 0.26 -18.39
C GLY A 539 -20.19 -0.39 -19.27
N THR A 540 -20.98 -1.27 -18.69
CA THR A 540 -22.19 -1.82 -19.35
C THR A 540 -23.22 -0.72 -19.60
N PRO A 541 -24.21 -0.93 -20.50
CA PRO A 541 -25.27 0.06 -20.74
C PRO A 541 -25.97 0.53 -19.45
N LYS A 542 -26.26 -0.39 -18.51
CA LYS A 542 -26.86 -0.05 -17.21
C LYS A 542 -25.94 0.79 -16.33
N GLN A 543 -24.63 0.48 -16.29
CA GLN A 543 -23.66 1.29 -15.57
C GLN A 543 -23.56 2.71 -16.15
N VAL A 544 -23.54 2.84 -17.48
CA VAL A 544 -23.53 4.17 -18.14
C VAL A 544 -24.82 4.94 -17.83
N GLN A 545 -25.96 4.26 -17.80
CA GLN A 545 -27.24 4.86 -17.40
C GLN A 545 -27.17 5.37 -15.96
N TYR A 546 -26.65 4.56 -15.03
CA TYR A 546 -26.44 4.97 -13.64
C TYR A 546 -25.51 6.18 -13.54
N TYR A 547 -24.38 6.18 -14.26
CA TYR A 547 -23.43 7.30 -14.21
C TYR A 547 -24.03 8.62 -14.74
N ARG A 548 -24.93 8.56 -15.71
CA ARG A 548 -25.70 9.73 -16.16
C ARG A 548 -26.67 10.19 -15.09
N ALA A 549 -27.44 9.28 -14.51
CA ALA A 549 -28.38 9.59 -13.41
C ALA A 549 -27.66 10.20 -12.20
N PHE A 550 -26.46 9.70 -11.85
CA PHE A 550 -25.63 10.26 -10.80
C PHE A 550 -25.24 11.72 -11.10
N LYS A 551 -24.80 12.01 -12.31
CA LYS A 551 -24.42 13.36 -12.72
C LYS A 551 -25.61 14.33 -12.74
N GLU A 552 -26.77 13.88 -13.15
CA GLU A 552 -27.99 14.67 -13.13
C GLU A 552 -28.49 14.93 -11.73
N LYS A 553 -28.34 13.96 -10.83
CA LYS A 553 -28.72 14.09 -9.42
C LYS A 553 -27.77 15.02 -8.65
N TYR A 554 -26.46 14.85 -8.81
CA TYR A 554 -25.42 15.61 -8.09
C TYR A 554 -24.73 16.61 -9.02
N LYS A 555 -25.46 17.65 -9.37
CA LYS A 555 -25.01 18.70 -10.33
C LYS A 555 -23.82 19.51 -9.81
N GLY A 556 -23.77 19.76 -8.50
CA GLY A 556 -22.63 20.45 -7.87
C GLY A 556 -21.33 19.66 -8.04
N VAL A 557 -21.34 18.35 -7.75
CA VAL A 557 -20.18 17.46 -7.99
C VAL A 557 -19.80 17.43 -9.46
N THR A 558 -20.77 17.41 -10.38
CA THR A 558 -20.50 17.38 -11.81
C THR A 558 -19.81 18.67 -12.28
N LYS A 559 -20.29 19.83 -11.86
CA LYS A 559 -19.69 21.13 -12.15
C LYS A 559 -18.29 21.24 -11.53
N TRP A 560 -18.14 20.86 -10.28
CA TRP A 560 -16.85 20.87 -9.59
C TRP A 560 -15.80 20.00 -10.30
N HIS A 561 -16.20 18.84 -10.87
CA HIS A 561 -15.32 18.00 -11.68
C HIS A 561 -14.82 18.72 -12.96
N GLU A 562 -15.62 19.58 -13.55
CA GLU A 562 -15.22 20.40 -14.71
C GLU A 562 -14.27 21.51 -14.28
N ASP A 563 -14.57 22.17 -13.16
CA ASP A 563 -13.74 23.20 -12.56
C ASP A 563 -12.35 22.67 -12.19
N LEU A 564 -12.28 21.50 -11.51
CA LEU A 564 -11.00 20.83 -11.24
C LEU A 564 -10.20 20.51 -12.49
N CYS A 565 -10.85 20.04 -13.55
CA CYS A 565 -10.17 19.76 -14.81
C CYS A 565 -9.64 21.03 -15.47
N ASN A 566 -10.35 22.16 -15.34
CA ASN A 566 -9.89 23.45 -15.85
C ASN A 566 -8.70 23.95 -15.02
N GLU A 567 -8.80 23.95 -13.69
CA GLU A 567 -7.73 24.33 -12.77
C GLU A 567 -6.45 23.50 -13.05
N ALA A 568 -6.55 22.17 -13.17
CA ALA A 568 -5.41 21.31 -13.45
C ALA A 568 -4.75 21.59 -14.81
N VAL A 569 -5.49 22.08 -15.80
CA VAL A 569 -4.93 22.45 -17.11
C VAL A 569 -4.22 23.80 -17.02
N THR A 570 -4.78 24.78 -16.31
CA THR A 570 -4.22 26.14 -16.22
C THR A 570 -3.10 26.25 -15.21
N GLU A 571 -3.32 25.73 -14.00
CA GLU A 571 -2.40 25.87 -12.86
C GLU A 571 -1.41 24.69 -12.71
N GLN A 572 -1.61 23.61 -13.48
CA GLN A 572 -0.84 22.35 -13.37
C GLN A 572 -0.87 21.74 -11.95
N GLN A 573 -1.81 22.16 -11.13
CA GLN A 573 -2.05 21.70 -9.76
C GLN A 573 -3.51 21.89 -9.37
N ILE A 574 -3.93 21.22 -8.28
CA ILE A 574 -5.21 21.44 -7.58
C ILE A 574 -4.88 21.79 -6.15
N THR A 575 -5.49 22.85 -5.63
CA THR A 575 -5.30 23.27 -4.24
C THR A 575 -6.60 23.09 -3.43
N LEU A 576 -6.51 22.42 -2.28
CA LEU A 576 -7.60 22.23 -1.35
C LEU A 576 -7.78 23.43 -0.40
N PRO A 577 -8.97 23.62 0.21
CA PRO A 577 -9.21 24.71 1.15
C PRO A 577 -8.22 24.76 2.32
N ASN A 578 -7.73 23.61 2.81
CA ASN A 578 -6.73 23.52 3.87
C ASN A 578 -5.28 23.78 3.42
N GLY A 579 -5.09 24.22 2.18
CA GLY A 579 -3.79 24.53 1.61
C GLY A 579 -3.02 23.36 1.00
N ARG A 580 -3.43 22.09 1.25
CA ARG A 580 -2.85 20.95 0.57
C ARG A 580 -3.04 21.08 -0.94
N HIS A 581 -2.05 20.75 -1.71
CA HIS A 581 -2.17 20.73 -3.18
C HIS A 581 -1.69 19.41 -3.77
N PHE A 582 -2.10 19.16 -5.01
CA PHE A 582 -1.71 18.01 -5.82
C PHE A 582 -1.15 18.51 -7.14
N SER A 583 0.05 18.08 -7.47
CA SER A 583 0.70 18.41 -8.73
C SER A 583 0.12 17.56 -9.88
N PHE A 584 -0.17 18.20 -10.98
CA PHE A 584 -0.67 17.61 -12.24
C PHE A 584 0.12 18.12 -13.45
N GLU A 585 1.43 18.16 -13.32
CA GLU A 585 2.34 18.58 -14.38
C GLU A 585 2.03 17.86 -15.71
N ASN A 586 2.15 18.58 -16.82
CA ASN A 586 1.86 18.11 -18.16
C ASN A 586 0.39 17.68 -18.37
N THR A 587 -0.56 18.25 -17.63
CA THR A 587 -1.99 18.07 -17.88
C THR A 587 -2.45 19.01 -18.98
N TYR A 588 -3.15 18.46 -19.98
CA TYR A 588 -3.64 19.21 -21.14
C TYR A 588 -4.97 18.67 -21.66
N ARG A 589 -5.67 19.51 -22.45
CA ARG A 589 -6.91 19.09 -23.11
C ARG A 589 -6.60 18.22 -24.34
N LEU A 590 -7.36 17.17 -24.47
CA LEU A 590 -7.32 16.26 -25.62
C LEU A 590 -8.19 16.83 -26.76
N ARG A 591 -7.90 16.46 -28.03
CA ARG A 591 -8.65 16.92 -29.22
C ARG A 591 -10.17 16.68 -29.14
N HIS A 592 -10.62 15.69 -28.42
CA HIS A 592 -12.03 15.37 -28.20
C HIS A 592 -12.64 16.02 -26.95
N GLY A 593 -12.00 17.06 -26.40
CA GLY A 593 -12.49 17.82 -25.24
C GLY A 593 -12.19 17.25 -23.87
N GLY A 594 -11.72 15.99 -23.76
CA GLY A 594 -11.31 15.40 -22.49
C GLY A 594 -10.01 16.00 -21.95
N VAL A 595 -9.70 15.74 -20.68
CA VAL A 595 -8.45 16.17 -20.03
C VAL A 595 -7.62 14.94 -19.66
N THR A 596 -6.30 15.02 -19.83
CA THR A 596 -5.38 13.97 -19.37
C THR A 596 -5.48 13.85 -17.86
N ASN A 597 -5.25 12.65 -17.29
CA ASN A 597 -5.29 12.40 -15.84
C ASN A 597 -6.64 12.70 -15.16
N SER A 598 -7.74 12.90 -15.91
CA SER A 598 -9.02 13.37 -15.36
C SER A 598 -9.55 12.55 -14.19
N THR A 599 -9.30 11.25 -14.13
CA THR A 599 -9.68 10.38 -12.98
C THR A 599 -8.88 10.73 -11.73
N SER A 600 -7.57 10.94 -11.84
CA SER A 600 -6.72 11.34 -10.72
C SER A 600 -7.06 12.75 -10.24
N ILE A 601 -7.32 13.69 -11.16
CA ILE A 601 -7.74 15.06 -10.87
C ILE A 601 -8.99 15.10 -9.98
N LYS A 602 -9.98 14.22 -10.24
CA LYS A 602 -11.22 14.14 -9.47
C LYS A 602 -11.09 13.33 -8.18
N ASN A 603 -10.18 12.37 -8.15
CA ASN A 603 -10.01 11.44 -7.04
C ASN A 603 -9.11 12.01 -5.93
N TYR A 604 -7.96 12.63 -6.28
CA TYR A 604 -6.96 13.04 -5.30
C TYR A 604 -7.47 14.05 -4.27
N PRO A 605 -8.26 15.09 -4.64
CA PRO A 605 -8.84 16.00 -3.68
C PRO A 605 -9.72 15.31 -2.65
N VAL A 606 -10.60 14.42 -3.09
CA VAL A 606 -11.53 13.69 -2.21
C VAL A 606 -10.78 12.77 -1.25
N GLN A 607 -9.90 11.92 -1.81
CA GLN A 607 -9.14 10.99 -0.97
C GLN A 607 -8.16 11.70 -0.03
N GLY A 608 -7.50 12.75 -0.50
CA GLY A 608 -6.55 13.50 0.31
C GLY A 608 -7.25 14.17 1.49
N PHE A 609 -8.28 14.95 1.25
CA PHE A 609 -8.97 15.63 2.34
C PHE A 609 -9.61 14.64 3.32
N ALA A 610 -10.25 13.56 2.84
CA ALA A 610 -10.86 12.55 3.70
C ALA A 610 -9.85 11.82 4.59
N THR A 611 -8.78 11.29 4.00
CA THR A 611 -7.92 10.30 4.68
C THR A 611 -6.53 10.80 5.04
N ALA A 612 -6.06 11.91 4.44
CA ALA A 612 -4.79 12.53 4.79
C ALA A 612 -4.95 13.78 5.67
N ASP A 613 -6.18 14.30 5.82
CA ASP A 613 -6.45 15.47 6.65
C ASP A 613 -7.50 15.20 7.74
N LEU A 614 -8.74 14.82 7.38
CA LEU A 614 -9.81 14.62 8.38
C LEU A 614 -9.54 13.45 9.33
N LEU A 615 -9.14 12.30 8.83
CA LEU A 615 -8.83 11.12 9.66
C LEU A 615 -7.66 11.37 10.63
N PRO A 616 -6.51 11.95 10.21
CA PRO A 616 -5.45 12.36 11.11
C PRO A 616 -5.89 13.31 12.23
N ILE A 617 -6.78 14.26 11.94
CA ILE A 617 -7.36 15.13 12.97
C ILE A 617 -8.01 14.29 14.08
N ALA A 618 -8.88 13.34 13.72
CA ALA A 618 -9.55 12.50 14.69
C ALA A 618 -8.55 11.60 15.46
N LEU A 619 -7.54 11.05 14.79
CA LEU A 619 -6.51 10.21 15.40
C LEU A 619 -5.69 10.99 16.44
N ILE A 620 -5.26 12.21 16.11
CA ILE A 620 -4.48 13.06 17.02
C ILE A 620 -5.34 13.51 18.19
N TYR A 621 -6.60 13.90 17.94
CA TYR A 621 -7.54 14.26 18.99
C TYR A 621 -7.75 13.09 19.97
N LEU A 622 -7.94 11.88 19.45
CA LEU A 622 -8.07 10.65 20.25
C LEU A 622 -6.81 10.38 21.07
N LYS A 623 -5.62 10.46 20.48
CA LYS A 623 -4.33 10.31 21.20
C LYS A 623 -4.26 11.26 22.40
N ASN A 624 -4.61 12.53 22.19
CA ASN A 624 -4.59 13.53 23.25
C ASN A 624 -5.60 13.19 24.36
N MET A 625 -6.82 12.76 24.01
CA MET A 625 -7.81 12.31 25.01
C MET A 625 -7.31 11.12 25.84
N LEU A 626 -6.77 10.10 25.18
CA LEU A 626 -6.23 8.93 25.87
C LEU A 626 -5.09 9.30 26.82
N THR A 627 -4.20 10.20 26.38
CA THR A 627 -3.05 10.69 27.18
C THR A 627 -3.50 11.51 28.39
N VAL A 628 -4.37 12.49 28.19
CA VAL A 628 -4.88 13.38 29.26
C VAL A 628 -5.61 12.57 30.33
N ASN A 629 -6.40 11.59 29.91
CA ASN A 629 -7.14 10.72 30.83
C ASN A 629 -6.30 9.55 31.38
N LYS A 630 -5.00 9.49 31.07
CA LYS A 630 -4.07 8.43 31.50
C LYS A 630 -4.59 7.02 31.22
N MET A 631 -5.27 6.85 30.09
CA MET A 631 -5.84 5.57 29.70
C MET A 631 -4.75 4.57 29.31
N LYS A 632 -4.97 3.29 29.63
CA LYS A 632 -4.14 2.16 29.22
C LYS A 632 -4.49 1.66 27.81
N SER A 633 -5.69 1.97 27.36
CA SER A 633 -6.15 1.72 25.99
C SER A 633 -5.33 2.53 25.01
N SER A 634 -5.02 1.97 23.84
CA SER A 634 -4.15 2.59 22.85
C SER A 634 -4.67 2.42 21.43
N ILE A 635 -4.29 3.34 20.54
CA ILE A 635 -4.56 3.23 19.10
C ILE A 635 -3.57 2.21 18.55
N CYS A 636 -4.07 1.09 17.99
CA CYS A 636 -3.21 0.03 17.47
C CYS A 636 -3.17 -0.01 15.94
N ASN A 637 -4.21 0.46 15.25
CA ASN A 637 -4.23 0.49 13.78
C ASN A 637 -5.18 1.57 13.26
N THR A 638 -5.03 1.91 12.00
CA THR A 638 -5.98 2.70 11.21
C THR A 638 -6.03 2.15 9.81
N VAL A 639 -7.22 1.99 9.22
CA VAL A 639 -7.38 1.39 7.88
C VAL A 639 -8.42 2.18 7.08
N HIS A 640 -7.97 2.82 5.99
CA HIS A 640 -8.78 3.68 5.14
C HIS A 640 -9.38 4.87 5.92
N ASP A 641 -10.60 4.75 6.39
CA ASP A 641 -11.40 5.72 7.13
C ASP A 641 -11.80 5.20 8.53
N SER A 642 -11.14 4.14 8.99
CA SER A 642 -11.38 3.57 10.33
C SER A 642 -10.21 3.76 11.30
N ILE A 643 -10.53 3.79 12.58
CA ILE A 643 -9.62 3.85 13.73
C ILE A 643 -9.82 2.59 14.56
N VAL A 644 -8.73 1.92 14.95
CA VAL A 644 -8.76 0.67 15.73
C VAL A 644 -7.99 0.86 17.03
N LEU A 645 -8.65 0.56 18.15
CA LEU A 645 -8.08 0.61 19.50
C LEU A 645 -7.95 -0.79 20.10
N ASP A 646 -6.87 -0.97 20.85
CA ASP A 646 -6.71 -2.02 21.85
C ASP A 646 -7.18 -1.49 23.18
N VAL A 647 -8.28 -2.04 23.70
CA VAL A 647 -9.03 -1.51 24.84
C VAL A 647 -8.77 -2.31 26.11
N TYR A 648 -8.33 -1.62 27.18
CA TYR A 648 -8.19 -2.19 28.49
C TYR A 648 -9.58 -2.53 29.08
N PRO A 649 -9.77 -3.69 29.75
CA PRO A 649 -11.10 -4.17 30.13
C PRO A 649 -11.97 -3.18 30.90
N SER A 650 -11.41 -2.50 31.90
CA SER A 650 -12.16 -1.54 32.73
C SER A 650 -12.38 -0.18 32.07
N GLU A 651 -11.78 0.08 30.91
CA GLU A 651 -11.89 1.34 30.17
C GLU A 651 -12.87 1.25 29.00
N LYS A 652 -13.61 0.16 28.86
CA LYS A 652 -14.46 -0.12 27.69
C LYS A 652 -15.38 1.04 27.34
N GLU A 653 -16.18 1.52 28.29
CA GLU A 653 -17.15 2.59 28.04
C GLU A 653 -16.47 3.93 27.80
N LEU A 654 -15.37 4.22 28.51
CA LEU A 654 -14.56 5.42 28.29
C LEU A 654 -13.91 5.42 26.92
N ALA A 655 -13.42 4.27 26.44
CA ALA A 655 -12.81 4.14 25.12
C ALA A 655 -13.83 4.34 24.00
N ILE A 656 -15.07 3.82 24.15
CA ILE A 656 -16.17 4.04 23.22
C ILE A 656 -16.51 5.54 23.13
N GLU A 657 -16.65 6.23 24.27
CA GLU A 657 -16.98 7.66 24.28
C GLU A 657 -15.80 8.52 23.78
N ALA A 658 -14.57 8.15 24.11
CA ALA A 658 -13.38 8.85 23.59
C ALA A 658 -13.29 8.74 22.06
N LEU A 659 -13.47 7.53 21.50
CA LEU A 659 -13.44 7.31 20.06
C LEU A 659 -14.58 8.06 19.36
N LYS A 660 -15.80 7.99 19.88
CA LYS A 660 -16.94 8.75 19.37
C LYS A 660 -16.67 10.25 19.34
N THR A 661 -16.21 10.81 20.46
CA THR A 661 -15.90 12.24 20.61
C THR A 661 -14.81 12.66 19.63
N ALA A 662 -13.75 11.88 19.51
CA ALA A 662 -12.65 12.15 18.59
C ALA A 662 -13.09 12.10 17.11
N MET A 663 -13.91 11.13 16.72
CA MET A 663 -14.40 11.04 15.36
C MET A 663 -15.37 12.20 15.01
N LEU A 664 -16.14 12.68 15.98
CA LEU A 664 -17.06 13.82 15.77
C LEU A 664 -16.34 15.19 15.86
N SER A 665 -15.13 15.26 16.46
CA SER A 665 -14.38 16.51 16.65
C SER A 665 -13.86 17.13 15.34
N ILE A 666 -13.89 16.41 14.21
CA ILE A 666 -13.33 16.90 12.94
C ILE A 666 -13.94 18.26 12.51
N LYS A 667 -15.19 18.55 12.87
CA LYS A 667 -15.83 19.85 12.56
C LYS A 667 -15.14 20.99 13.29
N SER A 668 -15.05 20.92 14.61
CA SER A 668 -14.43 21.96 15.45
C SER A 668 -12.93 22.07 15.18
N GLU A 669 -12.28 20.96 14.93
CA GLU A 669 -10.85 20.92 14.64
C GLU A 669 -10.50 21.46 13.24
N CYS A 670 -11.37 21.32 12.24
CA CYS A 670 -11.20 21.97 10.94
C CYS A 670 -11.26 23.49 11.06
N ILE A 671 -12.18 24.03 11.86
CA ILE A 671 -12.22 25.46 12.15
C ILE A 671 -10.92 25.89 12.85
N ARG A 672 -10.54 25.20 13.93
CA ARG A 672 -9.36 25.55 14.72
C ARG A 672 -8.05 25.50 13.94
N ARG A 673 -7.87 24.50 13.06
CA ARG A 673 -6.60 24.27 12.35
C ARG A 673 -6.51 24.99 11.02
N TYR A 674 -7.63 25.10 10.31
CA TYR A 674 -7.66 25.53 8.91
C TYR A 674 -8.55 26.72 8.65
N ASP A 675 -9.30 27.21 9.65
CA ASP A 675 -10.38 28.20 9.48
C ASP A 675 -11.43 27.74 8.44
N ILE A 676 -11.75 26.44 8.47
CA ILE A 676 -12.70 25.78 7.55
C ILE A 676 -13.91 25.32 8.34
N GLU A 677 -15.10 25.82 7.99
CA GLU A 677 -16.36 25.31 8.48
C GLU A 677 -16.76 24.05 7.68
N TYR A 678 -16.46 22.87 8.24
CA TYR A 678 -16.90 21.59 7.67
C TYR A 678 -18.35 21.30 8.10
N ASP A 679 -19.32 21.81 7.36
CA ASP A 679 -20.76 21.79 7.69
C ASP A 679 -21.42 20.43 7.43
N MET A 680 -20.82 19.56 6.59
CA MET A 680 -21.36 18.26 6.21
C MET A 680 -21.66 17.38 7.44
N PRO A 681 -22.85 16.74 7.53
CA PRO A 681 -23.12 15.79 8.61
C PRO A 681 -22.08 14.66 8.66
N ILE A 682 -21.67 14.24 9.87
CA ILE A 682 -20.72 13.16 10.09
C ILE A 682 -21.51 11.90 10.46
N GLY A 683 -21.22 10.77 9.81
CA GLY A 683 -21.74 9.47 10.20
C GLY A 683 -20.61 8.57 10.69
N ILE A 684 -20.82 7.88 11.80
CA ILE A 684 -19.87 6.94 12.38
C ILE A 684 -20.56 5.63 12.77
N GLU A 685 -19.83 4.53 12.66
CA GLU A 685 -20.22 3.21 13.16
C GLU A 685 -19.12 2.69 14.08
N LEU A 686 -19.47 2.34 15.33
CA LEU A 686 -18.54 1.75 16.29
C LEU A 686 -18.88 0.27 16.51
N LYS A 687 -17.85 -0.59 16.50
CA LYS A 687 -17.94 -2.03 16.73
C LYS A 687 -16.89 -2.46 17.74
N ILE A 688 -17.25 -3.40 18.61
CA ILE A 688 -16.35 -3.93 19.63
C ILE A 688 -16.42 -5.46 19.71
N GLY A 689 -15.29 -6.10 19.96
CA GLY A 689 -15.20 -7.56 20.11
C GLY A 689 -13.90 -7.98 20.77
N TYR A 690 -13.74 -9.29 21.02
CA TYR A 690 -12.49 -9.85 21.55
C TYR A 690 -11.40 -10.01 20.49
N ASN A 691 -11.77 -9.90 19.22
CA ASN A 691 -10.84 -9.83 18.11
C ASN A 691 -11.38 -8.84 17.04
N TRP A 692 -10.57 -8.51 16.07
CA TRP A 692 -10.92 -7.50 15.05
C TRP A 692 -11.94 -7.98 13.99
N LEU A 693 -12.26 -9.29 13.95
CA LEU A 693 -13.26 -9.83 13.00
C LEU A 693 -14.64 -9.97 13.66
N ASP A 694 -14.69 -10.61 14.82
CA ASP A 694 -15.93 -10.98 15.48
C ASP A 694 -16.37 -9.84 16.42
N GLN A 695 -16.79 -8.74 15.82
CA GLN A 695 -17.22 -7.52 16.52
C GLN A 695 -18.75 -7.34 16.44
N LYS A 696 -19.31 -6.72 17.48
CA LYS A 696 -20.72 -6.32 17.53
C LYS A 696 -20.82 -4.80 17.48
N GLY A 697 -21.80 -4.27 16.76
CA GLY A 697 -22.11 -2.85 16.74
C GLY A 697 -22.53 -2.37 18.12
N VAL A 698 -21.96 -1.23 18.56
CA VAL A 698 -22.28 -0.60 19.84
C VAL A 698 -22.84 0.82 19.66
N LEU A 699 -22.59 1.44 18.52
CA LEU A 699 -23.08 2.75 18.18
C LEU A 699 -23.14 2.93 16.66
N GLN A 700 -24.21 3.58 16.19
CA GLN A 700 -24.32 4.08 14.81
C GLN A 700 -25.00 5.46 14.85
N ILE A 701 -24.36 6.47 14.26
CA ILE A 701 -24.84 7.84 14.17
C ILE A 701 -24.88 8.26 12.70
#